data_8e6f9dafd2d2e49f0437174386426429
#
_entry.id   8e6f9dafd2d2e49f0437174386426429
#
_cell.length_a   1.000
_cell.length_b   1.000
_cell.length_c   1.000
_cell.angle_alpha   90.00
_cell.angle_beta   90.00
_cell.angle_gamma   90.00
#
_symmetry.space_group_name_H-M   'P 1'
#
loop_
_entity.id
_entity.type
_entity.pdbx_description
1 polymer ?
#
loop_
_entity_poly.entity_id
_entity_poly.type
_entity_poly.pdbx_seq_one_letter_code
_entity_poly.pdbx_strand_id
1 'polypeptide(L)'
;MDIEEKVENKYDSSAIQVLEGLEAVRKRPGMYIGTTDVKGLHHLVWEIVDNSIDEALAGYCKNIEIVINKDNSITVKDDGRGIPVDVHPKTGISTVETVYTVLHAGGKFGGGGYKVSGGLHGVGASVVNALSKWVEVKVYKNSKIYYIRFENGGHTVEPLKVIGTCEENRTGTYVTFKPDPEIFDTDIYDYNILMTRVRELAFLNRGLRLTLRDDRDEEDTTGETFMYEGGISEYVRFINQGKTPIHDDIIHLEGMENDVFFEVAMQYNTGYTENIYSFVNNINTHDGGTHEEGVKRALTRVINSYARKSGILKEKDDSLTGDDVKEGLTMIISCKHPDPQFEGQTKGRLGNSEVRKLADNVFSEGFEKFLLENPEEAKIIVEKAMLASRARNAAKKAREITRKSDLTITNFFGKLSDCKSKDPKVSEIFIVEGDSAGGSAKKGRDSLTQAILPLRGKILNVEKNRLDRALGNEEIRTIITAFGTGIGDEFNLDKLRYDKIIIMTDADVDGSHIRVLLLTLFYRFFKPIVQAGHVYAAQPPLFRIMHGKTRKYVLNEEEKENYLMSLPENVRAKAEIARMKGLGEMDAEELNETTMDIEKRTLRKITVDDCMEADAMFSKLMGEEVEPRRKFIEDNAIYVKNLDI
;
A
#
# COMPACT_ATOMS: atom_id res chain seq x y z
N MET A 1 -30.92 -1.16 -7.73
CA MET A 1 -31.62 -1.71 -6.56
C MET A 1 -32.42 -0.57 -5.96
N ASP A 2 -33.73 -0.65 -6.05
CA ASP A 2 -34.60 0.33 -5.40
C ASP A 2 -34.50 0.15 -3.88
N ILE A 3 -33.96 1.15 -3.21
CA ILE A 3 -33.77 1.19 -1.74
C ILE A 3 -35.10 1.46 -1.00
N GLU A 4 -36.25 1.43 -1.69
CA GLU A 4 -37.56 1.77 -1.14
C GLU A 4 -38.44 0.58 -0.72
N GLU A 5 -37.96 -0.66 -0.75
CA GLU A 5 -38.71 -1.75 -0.10
C GLU A 5 -38.58 -1.64 1.42
N LYS A 6 -39.67 -1.18 2.06
CA LYS A 6 -39.81 -1.23 3.51
C LYS A 6 -39.68 -2.68 3.97
N VAL A 7 -38.69 -2.94 4.82
CA VAL A 7 -38.58 -4.22 5.51
C VAL A 7 -39.82 -4.40 6.39
N GLU A 8 -40.69 -5.35 6.04
CA GLU A 8 -41.96 -5.61 6.77
C GLU A 8 -41.78 -6.32 8.13
N ASN A 9 -40.54 -6.54 8.58
CA ASN A 9 -40.29 -7.14 9.90
C ASN A 9 -40.56 -6.14 11.02
N LYS A 10 -41.28 -6.59 12.04
CA LYS A 10 -41.48 -5.81 13.27
C LYS A 10 -40.12 -5.48 13.88
N TYR A 11 -39.81 -4.18 13.97
CA TYR A 11 -38.63 -3.68 14.67
C TYR A 11 -39.00 -3.52 16.16
N ASP A 12 -38.82 -4.61 16.91
CA ASP A 12 -39.02 -4.66 18.36
C ASP A 12 -37.77 -5.20 19.07
N SER A 13 -37.84 -5.41 20.36
CA SER A 13 -36.70 -5.88 21.16
C SER A 13 -36.10 -7.21 20.69
N SER A 14 -36.86 -8.05 19.96
CA SER A 14 -36.37 -9.32 19.40
C SER A 14 -35.51 -9.11 18.16
N ALA A 15 -35.61 -7.95 17.50
CA ALA A 15 -34.77 -7.59 16.37
C ALA A 15 -33.36 -7.10 16.80
N ILE A 16 -33.16 -6.83 18.08
CA ILE A 16 -31.87 -6.41 18.65
C ILE A 16 -31.12 -7.68 19.10
N GLN A 17 -30.08 -8.04 18.36
CA GLN A 17 -29.18 -9.15 18.72
C GLN A 17 -28.00 -8.62 19.54
N VAL A 18 -27.76 -9.21 20.69
CA VAL A 18 -26.56 -9.00 21.50
C VAL A 18 -25.59 -10.12 21.18
N LEU A 19 -24.42 -9.77 20.66
CA LEU A 19 -23.34 -10.72 20.38
C LEU A 19 -22.29 -10.61 21.48
N GLU A 20 -21.92 -11.72 22.06
CA GLU A 20 -20.92 -11.76 23.13
C GLU A 20 -19.64 -12.49 22.68
N GLY A 21 -18.49 -12.03 23.21
CA GLY A 21 -17.20 -12.68 23.03
C GLY A 21 -16.78 -12.85 21.56
N LEU A 22 -16.23 -14.02 21.23
CA LEU A 22 -15.66 -14.33 19.92
C LEU A 22 -16.69 -14.47 18.78
N GLU A 23 -17.95 -14.72 19.11
CA GLU A 23 -19.03 -14.79 18.12
C GLU A 23 -19.23 -13.45 17.40
N ALA A 24 -19.07 -12.33 18.14
CA ALA A 24 -19.13 -10.98 17.56
C ALA A 24 -18.06 -10.77 16.48
N VAL A 25 -16.86 -11.29 16.70
CA VAL A 25 -15.72 -11.22 15.75
C VAL A 25 -16.04 -12.00 14.47
N ARG A 26 -16.52 -13.26 14.62
CA ARG A 26 -16.87 -14.11 13.47
C ARG A 26 -18.00 -13.51 12.62
N LYS A 27 -18.98 -12.88 13.25
CA LYS A 27 -20.14 -12.30 12.56
C LYS A 27 -19.81 -10.99 11.84
N ARG A 28 -18.80 -10.25 12.30
CA ARG A 28 -18.36 -8.96 11.73
C ARG A 28 -16.83 -8.86 11.69
N PRO A 29 -16.14 -9.75 10.95
CA PRO A 29 -14.67 -9.78 10.90
C PRO A 29 -14.08 -8.47 10.41
N GLY A 30 -14.72 -7.79 9.45
CA GLY A 30 -14.28 -6.50 8.92
C GLY A 30 -14.12 -5.39 9.95
N MET A 31 -14.81 -5.46 11.11
CA MET A 31 -14.61 -4.50 12.21
C MET A 31 -13.25 -4.64 12.90
N TYR A 32 -12.62 -5.82 12.82
CA TYR A 32 -11.38 -6.14 13.52
C TYR A 32 -10.18 -6.25 12.59
N ILE A 33 -10.36 -6.80 11.37
CA ILE A 33 -9.29 -7.03 10.40
C ILE A 33 -9.45 -6.22 9.10
N GLY A 34 -10.47 -5.35 9.02
CA GLY A 34 -10.74 -4.48 7.88
C GLY A 34 -11.49 -5.18 6.74
N THR A 35 -10.97 -6.27 6.22
CA THR A 35 -11.56 -7.05 5.11
C THR A 35 -11.43 -8.54 5.35
N THR A 36 -12.07 -9.37 4.51
CA THR A 36 -11.90 -10.84 4.49
C THR A 36 -11.14 -11.33 3.27
N ASP A 37 -10.62 -10.42 2.47
CA ASP A 37 -9.76 -10.69 1.32
C ASP A 37 -8.31 -11.05 1.74
N VAL A 38 -7.39 -11.05 0.77
CA VAL A 38 -5.95 -11.30 1.01
C VAL A 38 -5.37 -10.41 2.10
N LYS A 39 -5.80 -9.13 2.21
CA LYS A 39 -5.29 -8.20 3.24
C LYS A 39 -5.72 -8.63 4.64
N GLY A 40 -7.00 -8.94 4.82
CA GLY A 40 -7.51 -9.44 6.09
C GLY A 40 -6.89 -10.77 6.51
N LEU A 41 -6.62 -11.66 5.54
CA LEU A 41 -5.91 -12.91 5.79
C LEU A 41 -4.50 -12.66 6.37
N HIS A 42 -3.72 -11.78 5.73
CA HIS A 42 -2.36 -11.44 6.19
C HIS A 42 -2.39 -10.67 7.51
N HIS A 43 -3.46 -9.92 7.79
CA HIS A 43 -3.61 -9.20 9.06
C HIS A 43 -3.58 -10.15 10.28
N LEU A 44 -4.09 -11.38 10.16
CA LEU A 44 -3.97 -12.38 11.23
C LEU A 44 -2.52 -12.68 11.60
N VAL A 45 -1.63 -12.72 10.61
CA VAL A 45 -0.19 -12.94 10.85
C VAL A 45 0.39 -11.76 11.62
N TRP A 46 0.03 -10.53 11.23
CA TRP A 46 0.53 -9.31 11.89
C TRP A 46 0.11 -9.23 13.35
N GLU A 47 -1.11 -9.61 13.70
CA GLU A 47 -1.57 -9.60 15.09
C GLU A 47 -0.75 -10.53 16.01
N ILE A 48 -0.26 -11.65 15.48
CA ILE A 48 0.60 -12.56 16.24
C ILE A 48 2.06 -12.08 16.23
N VAL A 49 2.58 -11.64 15.08
CA VAL A 49 3.95 -11.11 14.95
C VAL A 49 4.13 -9.87 15.82
N ASP A 50 3.16 -8.96 15.85
CA ASP A 50 3.22 -7.74 16.65
C ASP A 50 3.30 -8.04 18.16
N ASN A 51 2.72 -9.15 18.63
CA ASN A 51 2.89 -9.58 20.02
C ASN A 51 4.34 -10.00 20.31
N SER A 52 5.02 -10.65 19.37
CA SER A 52 6.43 -11.02 19.48
C SER A 52 7.34 -9.79 19.37
N ILE A 53 6.98 -8.82 18.51
CA ILE A 53 7.66 -7.52 18.41
C ILE A 53 7.53 -6.72 19.71
N ASP A 54 6.38 -6.76 20.38
CA ASP A 54 6.21 -6.10 21.68
C ASP A 54 7.12 -6.69 22.77
N GLU A 55 7.40 -8.00 22.73
CA GLU A 55 8.44 -8.63 23.58
C GLU A 55 9.83 -8.12 23.23
N ALA A 56 10.11 -7.88 21.94
CA ALA A 56 11.39 -7.30 21.50
C ALA A 56 11.52 -5.83 21.94
N LEU A 57 10.47 -5.02 21.81
CA LEU A 57 10.44 -3.63 22.31
C LEU A 57 10.60 -3.55 23.83
N ALA A 58 10.12 -4.56 24.55
CA ALA A 58 10.33 -4.71 25.99
C ALA A 58 11.74 -5.22 26.35
N GLY A 59 12.57 -5.57 25.35
CA GLY A 59 13.96 -6.01 25.52
C GLY A 59 14.13 -7.51 25.84
N TYR A 60 13.08 -8.32 25.68
CA TYR A 60 13.12 -9.74 26.05
C TYR A 60 13.18 -10.70 24.86
N CYS A 61 12.94 -10.25 23.63
CA CYS A 61 12.99 -11.08 22.44
C CYS A 61 14.08 -10.61 21.48
N LYS A 62 14.82 -11.53 20.90
CA LYS A 62 15.90 -11.28 19.93
C LYS A 62 15.70 -12.03 18.62
N ASN A 63 14.89 -13.08 18.61
CA ASN A 63 14.66 -13.90 17.43
C ASN A 63 13.18 -14.19 17.29
N ILE A 64 12.65 -13.92 16.09
CA ILE A 64 11.29 -14.26 15.70
C ILE A 64 11.35 -15.05 14.41
N GLU A 65 10.71 -16.21 14.36
CA GLU A 65 10.61 -17.04 13.16
C GLU A 65 9.15 -17.17 12.75
N ILE A 66 8.87 -16.87 11.48
CA ILE A 66 7.55 -16.99 10.85
C ILE A 66 7.65 -18.09 9.79
N VAL A 67 6.75 -19.07 9.83
CA VAL A 67 6.75 -20.20 8.88
C VAL A 67 5.38 -20.36 8.26
N ILE A 68 5.33 -20.38 6.92
CA ILE A 68 4.17 -20.85 6.17
C ILE A 68 4.30 -22.37 6.08
N ASN A 69 3.43 -23.09 6.76
CA ASN A 69 3.49 -24.55 6.81
C ASN A 69 2.90 -25.19 5.53
N LYS A 70 3.18 -26.48 5.31
CA LYS A 70 2.69 -27.28 4.16
C LYS A 70 1.17 -27.25 3.97
N ASP A 71 0.43 -27.23 5.06
CA ASP A 71 -1.03 -27.14 5.05
C ASP A 71 -1.54 -25.71 4.93
N ASN A 72 -0.64 -24.75 4.67
CA ASN A 72 -0.93 -23.33 4.61
C ASN A 72 -1.46 -22.75 5.94
N SER A 73 -1.08 -23.35 7.08
CA SER A 73 -1.15 -22.72 8.39
C SER A 73 0.09 -21.85 8.63
N ILE A 74 0.02 -20.91 9.56
CA ILE A 74 1.15 -20.06 9.94
C ILE A 74 1.65 -20.46 11.33
N THR A 75 2.96 -20.56 11.48
CA THR A 75 3.62 -20.66 12.78
C THR A 75 4.47 -19.43 13.04
N VAL A 76 4.25 -18.76 14.17
CA VAL A 76 5.10 -17.67 14.67
C VAL A 76 5.76 -18.15 15.97
N LYS A 77 7.08 -18.02 16.05
CA LYS A 77 7.88 -18.41 17.20
C LYS A 77 8.71 -17.24 17.67
N ASP A 78 8.70 -16.94 18.95
CA ASP A 78 9.57 -15.96 19.59
C ASP A 78 10.36 -16.58 20.75
N ASP A 79 11.44 -15.91 21.12
CA ASP A 79 12.27 -16.22 22.29
C ASP A 79 12.04 -15.23 23.45
N GLY A 80 10.85 -14.62 23.51
CA GLY A 80 10.43 -13.71 24.57
C GLY A 80 10.20 -14.37 25.92
N ARG A 81 9.56 -13.66 26.85
CA ARG A 81 9.30 -14.18 28.23
C ARG A 81 8.31 -15.33 28.29
N GLY A 82 7.57 -15.60 27.23
CA GLY A 82 6.43 -16.52 27.20
C GLY A 82 5.20 -15.97 27.94
N ILE A 83 4.02 -16.20 27.39
CA ILE A 83 2.74 -15.79 28.01
C ILE A 83 2.66 -16.40 29.42
N PRO A 84 2.14 -15.64 30.44
CA PRO A 84 1.91 -16.20 31.78
C PRO A 84 0.99 -17.45 31.72
N VAL A 85 1.38 -18.52 32.42
CA VAL A 85 0.71 -19.81 32.38
C VAL A 85 -0.17 -20.06 33.60
N ASP A 86 -0.11 -19.18 34.59
CA ASP A 86 -0.87 -19.27 35.85
C ASP A 86 -2.37 -19.03 35.60
N VAL A 87 -3.18 -19.41 36.54
CA VAL A 87 -4.64 -19.16 36.53
C VAL A 87 -4.89 -17.67 36.70
N HIS A 88 -5.64 -17.08 35.77
CA HIS A 88 -5.97 -15.66 35.82
C HIS A 88 -7.02 -15.37 36.92
N PRO A 89 -6.76 -14.42 37.85
CA PRO A 89 -7.58 -14.27 39.05
C PRO A 89 -9.03 -13.85 38.80
N LYS A 90 -9.32 -13.17 37.68
CA LYS A 90 -10.70 -12.73 37.35
C LYS A 90 -11.48 -13.78 36.57
N THR A 91 -10.83 -14.54 35.68
CA THR A 91 -11.52 -15.48 34.79
C THR A 91 -11.57 -16.91 35.35
N GLY A 92 -10.65 -17.26 36.27
CA GLY A 92 -10.56 -18.59 36.84
C GLY A 92 -10.00 -19.66 35.87
N ILE A 93 -9.65 -19.30 34.65
CA ILE A 93 -8.98 -20.14 33.64
C ILE A 93 -7.52 -19.74 33.49
N SER A 94 -6.74 -20.49 32.72
CA SER A 94 -5.33 -20.11 32.48
C SER A 94 -5.21 -18.75 31.81
N THR A 95 -4.12 -18.01 32.09
CA THR A 95 -3.89 -16.70 31.46
C THR A 95 -3.75 -16.86 29.93
N VAL A 96 -3.13 -17.94 29.45
CA VAL A 96 -3.05 -18.23 28.00
C VAL A 96 -4.45 -18.34 27.41
N GLU A 97 -5.31 -19.14 28.02
CA GLU A 97 -6.70 -19.31 27.57
C GLU A 97 -7.48 -17.98 27.62
N THR A 98 -7.30 -17.21 28.69
CA THR A 98 -7.93 -15.88 28.82
C THR A 98 -7.55 -14.93 27.67
N VAL A 99 -6.26 -14.88 27.29
CA VAL A 99 -5.77 -14.01 26.19
C VAL A 99 -6.36 -14.39 24.83
N TYR A 100 -6.61 -15.69 24.60
CA TYR A 100 -7.13 -16.18 23.33
C TYR A 100 -8.66 -16.26 23.25
N THR A 101 -9.38 -16.24 24.40
CA THR A 101 -10.85 -16.42 24.42
C THR A 101 -11.62 -15.20 24.88
N VAL A 102 -10.97 -14.26 25.58
CA VAL A 102 -11.64 -13.07 26.13
C VAL A 102 -11.20 -11.83 25.38
N LEU A 103 -12.15 -11.12 24.77
CA LEU A 103 -11.89 -9.83 24.14
C LEU A 103 -11.47 -8.79 25.21
N HIS A 104 -10.54 -7.91 24.83
CA HIS A 104 -9.98 -6.88 25.71
C HIS A 104 -9.25 -7.47 26.94
N ALA A 105 -8.62 -8.63 26.76
CA ALA A 105 -7.72 -9.23 27.74
C ALA A 105 -6.27 -9.12 27.28
N GLY A 106 -5.40 -8.53 28.10
CA GLY A 106 -3.98 -8.40 27.75
C GLY A 106 -3.17 -7.67 28.81
N GLY A 107 -1.85 -7.88 28.79
CA GLY A 107 -0.89 -7.26 29.73
C GLY A 107 -0.48 -5.82 29.39
N LYS A 108 -1.10 -5.20 28.37
CA LYS A 108 -0.72 -3.91 27.79
C LYS A 108 -1.61 -2.75 28.27
N PHE A 109 -2.58 -2.98 29.16
CA PHE A 109 -3.48 -1.98 29.73
C PHE A 109 -2.92 -1.31 31.01
N GLY A 110 -1.68 -0.80 30.98
CA GLY A 110 -1.10 -0.05 32.10
C GLY A 110 -0.55 -0.89 33.27
N GLY A 111 -0.42 -2.19 33.11
CA GLY A 111 0.03 -3.13 34.16
C GLY A 111 1.55 -3.21 34.38
N GLY A 112 2.37 -2.32 33.83
CA GLY A 112 3.83 -2.31 34.02
C GLY A 112 4.62 -3.37 33.24
N GLY A 113 3.97 -4.22 32.45
CA GLY A 113 4.63 -5.26 31.65
C GLY A 113 5.30 -4.77 30.38
N TYR A 114 4.81 -3.68 29.81
CA TYR A 114 5.30 -3.06 28.59
C TYR A 114 5.27 -1.53 28.74
N LYS A 115 6.37 -0.85 28.41
CA LYS A 115 6.40 0.62 28.33
C LYS A 115 5.86 1.13 27.00
N VAL A 116 6.15 0.41 25.93
CA VAL A 116 5.73 0.70 24.57
C VAL A 116 5.20 -0.58 23.96
N SER A 117 4.08 -0.51 23.25
CA SER A 117 3.53 -1.65 22.54
C SER A 117 2.74 -1.20 21.30
N GLY A 118 2.73 -2.03 20.25
CA GLY A 118 1.87 -1.88 19.08
C GLY A 118 0.44 -2.38 19.31
N GLY A 119 0.30 -3.42 20.13
CA GLY A 119 -0.99 -4.01 20.50
C GLY A 119 -1.69 -3.24 21.61
N LEU A 120 -2.59 -2.31 21.27
CA LEU A 120 -3.23 -1.40 22.23
C LEU A 120 -4.58 -1.90 22.76
N HIS A 121 -5.29 -2.70 21.98
CA HIS A 121 -6.71 -3.02 22.25
C HIS A 121 -6.92 -4.35 22.99
N GLY A 122 -5.86 -5.18 23.12
CA GLY A 122 -5.95 -6.49 23.77
C GLY A 122 -6.92 -7.46 23.08
N VAL A 123 -7.03 -7.38 21.75
CA VAL A 123 -7.95 -8.21 20.96
C VAL A 123 -7.25 -9.08 19.91
N GLY A 124 -6.01 -8.79 19.52
CA GLY A 124 -5.35 -9.45 18.39
C GLY A 124 -5.34 -10.97 18.48
N ALA A 125 -4.85 -11.54 19.58
CA ALA A 125 -4.80 -12.98 19.77
C ALA A 125 -6.20 -13.65 19.78
N SER A 126 -7.19 -13.01 20.41
CA SER A 126 -8.57 -13.50 20.44
C SER A 126 -9.27 -13.36 19.09
N VAL A 127 -8.95 -12.33 18.30
CA VAL A 127 -9.43 -12.17 16.91
C VAL A 127 -8.85 -13.27 16.01
N VAL A 128 -7.54 -13.54 16.09
CA VAL A 128 -6.93 -14.64 15.32
C VAL A 128 -7.58 -15.96 15.70
N ASN A 129 -7.81 -16.21 16.99
CA ASN A 129 -8.47 -17.42 17.46
C ASN A 129 -9.91 -17.54 16.93
N ALA A 130 -10.69 -16.46 16.98
CA ALA A 130 -12.06 -16.43 16.49
C ALA A 130 -12.18 -16.70 14.98
N LEU A 131 -11.21 -16.22 14.19
CA LEU A 131 -11.22 -16.30 12.72
C LEU A 131 -10.41 -17.48 12.18
N SER A 132 -9.93 -18.37 13.07
CA SER A 132 -9.19 -19.57 12.71
C SER A 132 -10.05 -20.82 12.84
N LYS A 133 -9.79 -21.80 11.96
CA LYS A 133 -10.32 -23.15 12.08
C LYS A 133 -9.78 -23.84 13.32
N TRP A 134 -8.49 -23.64 13.59
CA TRP A 134 -7.82 -24.08 14.81
C TRP A 134 -6.62 -23.19 15.13
N VAL A 135 -6.29 -23.12 16.43
CA VAL A 135 -5.09 -22.45 16.95
C VAL A 135 -4.42 -23.35 17.98
N GLU A 136 -3.10 -23.48 17.88
CA GLU A 136 -2.25 -24.15 18.86
C GLU A 136 -1.26 -23.17 19.46
N VAL A 137 -1.14 -23.17 20.78
CA VAL A 137 -0.16 -22.33 21.48
C VAL A 137 0.73 -23.19 22.36
N LYS A 138 2.05 -23.06 22.15
CA LYS A 138 3.07 -23.64 23.02
C LYS A 138 3.80 -22.52 23.75
N VAL A 139 3.91 -22.63 25.07
CA VAL A 139 4.64 -21.67 25.90
C VAL A 139 5.80 -22.38 26.57
N TYR A 140 7.01 -21.88 26.35
CA TYR A 140 8.24 -22.32 27.00
C TYR A 140 8.46 -21.43 28.21
N LYS A 141 8.33 -21.99 29.41
CA LYS A 141 8.44 -21.23 30.65
C LYS A 141 8.68 -22.15 31.85
N ASN A 142 9.50 -21.71 32.81
CA ASN A 142 9.77 -22.45 34.04
C ASN A 142 10.25 -23.89 33.78
N SER A 143 11.15 -24.08 32.81
CA SER A 143 11.67 -25.39 32.35
C SER A 143 10.63 -26.38 31.86
N LYS A 144 9.43 -25.91 31.52
CA LYS A 144 8.31 -26.73 31.03
C LYS A 144 7.81 -26.20 29.67
N ILE A 145 7.22 -27.09 28.91
CA ILE A 145 6.51 -26.81 27.68
C ILE A 145 5.02 -26.96 27.96
N TYR A 146 4.31 -25.86 27.91
CA TYR A 146 2.85 -25.82 28.05
C TYR A 146 2.21 -25.83 26.68
N TYR A 147 1.04 -26.43 26.54
CA TYR A 147 0.29 -26.54 25.28
C TYR A 147 -1.20 -26.38 25.54
N ILE A 148 -1.84 -25.64 24.65
CA ILE A 148 -3.29 -25.44 24.58
C ILE A 148 -3.74 -25.43 23.12
N ARG A 149 -4.96 -25.93 22.84
CA ARG A 149 -5.54 -25.96 21.51
C ARG A 149 -6.97 -25.46 21.51
N PHE A 150 -7.28 -24.66 20.48
CA PHE A 150 -8.59 -24.12 20.20
C PHE A 150 -9.05 -24.55 18.81
N GLU A 151 -10.36 -24.73 18.63
CA GLU A 151 -10.98 -25.07 17.34
C GLU A 151 -12.31 -24.35 17.17
N ASN A 152 -12.84 -24.38 15.96
CA ASN A 152 -14.19 -23.94 15.62
C ASN A 152 -14.53 -22.52 16.13
N GLY A 153 -13.67 -21.54 15.83
CA GLY A 153 -13.88 -20.16 16.22
C GLY A 153 -13.53 -19.84 17.66
N GLY A 154 -12.55 -20.56 18.21
CA GLY A 154 -11.91 -20.24 19.48
C GLY A 154 -12.40 -21.02 20.68
N HIS A 155 -13.13 -22.13 20.48
CA HIS A 155 -13.49 -23.03 21.56
C HIS A 155 -12.28 -23.84 22.03
N THR A 156 -12.01 -23.87 23.33
CA THR A 156 -10.93 -24.65 23.92
C THR A 156 -11.28 -26.14 23.83
N VAL A 157 -10.51 -26.89 23.02
CA VAL A 157 -10.69 -28.36 22.88
C VAL A 157 -9.67 -29.12 23.72
N GLU A 158 -8.47 -28.57 23.89
CA GLU A 158 -7.48 -29.07 24.82
C GLU A 158 -7.07 -27.95 25.77
N PRO A 159 -7.42 -28.01 27.07
CA PRO A 159 -7.02 -26.99 28.04
C PRO A 159 -5.51 -27.01 28.28
N LEU A 160 -4.99 -25.90 28.85
CA LEU A 160 -3.56 -25.75 29.09
C LEU A 160 -3.01 -26.93 29.91
N LYS A 161 -2.04 -27.65 29.34
CA LYS A 161 -1.38 -28.80 29.95
C LYS A 161 0.13 -28.77 29.72
N VAL A 162 0.89 -29.39 30.59
CA VAL A 162 2.34 -29.61 30.38
C VAL A 162 2.52 -30.82 29.47
N ILE A 163 3.24 -30.62 28.36
CA ILE A 163 3.53 -31.66 27.37
C ILE A 163 5.00 -32.12 27.37
N GLY A 164 5.87 -31.41 28.09
CA GLY A 164 7.30 -31.75 28.14
C GLY A 164 8.08 -30.79 29.01
N THR A 165 9.39 -30.99 29.02
CA THR A 165 10.37 -30.13 29.70
C THR A 165 11.29 -29.47 28.67
N CYS A 166 11.86 -28.31 28.99
CA CYS A 166 12.84 -27.61 28.19
C CYS A 166 14.03 -27.18 29.06
N GLU A 167 15.08 -26.67 28.44
CA GLU A 167 16.24 -26.12 29.15
C GLU A 167 15.81 -25.00 30.11
N GLU A 168 16.52 -24.85 31.21
CA GLU A 168 16.16 -23.96 32.34
C GLU A 168 15.97 -22.48 31.89
N ASN A 169 16.77 -22.03 30.95
CA ASN A 169 16.73 -20.65 30.45
C ASN A 169 15.93 -20.45 29.17
N ARG A 170 15.28 -21.51 28.66
CA ARG A 170 14.48 -21.42 27.46
C ARG A 170 13.11 -20.85 27.77
N THR A 171 12.82 -19.69 27.19
CA THR A 171 11.50 -19.05 27.23
C THR A 171 11.02 -18.75 25.81
N GLY A 172 9.74 -18.46 25.64
CA GLY A 172 9.17 -18.05 24.37
C GLY A 172 7.72 -18.49 24.18
N THR A 173 7.11 -17.97 23.12
CA THR A 173 5.75 -18.36 22.71
C THR A 173 5.77 -18.81 21.26
N TYR A 174 5.15 -19.97 20.98
CA TYR A 174 4.97 -20.51 19.65
C TYR A 174 3.47 -20.61 19.38
N VAL A 175 3.01 -19.92 18.35
CA VAL A 175 1.60 -19.88 17.94
C VAL A 175 1.49 -20.44 16.55
N THR A 176 0.68 -21.48 16.38
CA THR A 176 0.34 -22.00 15.05
C THR A 176 -1.16 -21.88 14.84
N PHE A 177 -1.58 -21.31 13.72
CA PHE A 177 -3.00 -21.14 13.42
C PHE A 177 -3.31 -21.42 11.95
N LYS A 178 -4.49 -21.94 11.70
CA LYS A 178 -5.05 -22.17 10.36
C LYS A 178 -6.27 -21.26 10.18
N PRO A 179 -6.28 -20.33 9.23
CA PRO A 179 -7.45 -19.50 8.93
C PRO A 179 -8.67 -20.36 8.62
N ASP A 180 -9.85 -19.85 8.95
CA ASP A 180 -11.10 -20.52 8.64
C ASP A 180 -11.54 -20.20 7.20
N PRO A 181 -11.53 -21.19 6.27
CA PRO A 181 -11.88 -20.97 4.88
C PRO A 181 -13.36 -20.59 4.67
N GLU A 182 -14.23 -20.72 5.70
CA GLU A 182 -15.61 -20.24 5.63
C GLU A 182 -15.73 -18.72 5.83
N ILE A 183 -14.66 -18.05 6.29
CA ILE A 183 -14.64 -16.62 6.58
C ILE A 183 -13.89 -15.84 5.49
N PHE A 184 -12.77 -16.40 5.02
CA PHE A 184 -11.89 -15.72 4.09
C PHE A 184 -12.15 -16.15 2.64
N ASP A 185 -12.02 -15.18 1.73
CA ASP A 185 -12.15 -15.41 0.27
C ASP A 185 -11.04 -16.32 -0.27
N THR A 186 -9.90 -16.37 0.43
CA THR A 186 -8.76 -17.26 0.18
C THR A 186 -8.09 -17.62 1.51
N ASP A 187 -7.49 -18.81 1.57
CA ASP A 187 -6.66 -19.25 2.69
C ASP A 187 -5.16 -19.38 2.29
N ILE A 188 -4.80 -18.86 1.10
CA ILE A 188 -3.43 -18.95 0.57
C ILE A 188 -2.66 -17.67 0.91
N TYR A 189 -1.57 -17.81 1.67
CA TYR A 189 -0.67 -16.72 1.99
C TYR A 189 0.28 -16.40 0.84
N ASP A 190 0.49 -15.09 0.60
CA ASP A 190 1.49 -14.59 -0.33
C ASP A 190 2.81 -14.37 0.42
N TYR A 191 3.87 -15.10 0.00
CA TYR A 191 5.20 -15.00 0.59
C TYR A 191 5.79 -13.59 0.48
N ASN A 192 5.58 -12.90 -0.65
CA ASN A 192 6.17 -11.58 -0.88
C ASN A 192 5.54 -10.52 0.02
N ILE A 193 4.22 -10.60 0.27
CA ILE A 193 3.54 -9.70 1.22
C ILE A 193 4.13 -9.89 2.63
N LEU A 194 4.30 -11.15 3.06
CA LEU A 194 4.91 -11.45 4.36
C LEU A 194 6.36 -10.98 4.41
N MET A 195 7.15 -11.26 3.39
CA MET A 195 8.57 -10.92 3.29
C MET A 195 8.80 -9.40 3.37
N THR A 196 8.00 -8.62 2.64
CA THR A 196 8.09 -7.15 2.65
C THR A 196 7.86 -6.59 4.06
N ARG A 197 6.82 -7.03 4.75
CA ARG A 197 6.51 -6.56 6.10
C ARG A 197 7.51 -7.05 7.14
N VAL A 198 7.98 -8.29 7.05
CA VAL A 198 8.99 -8.85 7.96
C VAL A 198 10.31 -8.08 7.84
N ARG A 199 10.73 -7.74 6.61
CA ARG A 199 11.90 -6.89 6.35
C ARG A 199 11.74 -5.49 6.94
N GLU A 200 10.59 -4.87 6.77
CA GLU A 200 10.25 -3.56 7.35
C GLU A 200 10.38 -3.59 8.88
N LEU A 201 9.79 -4.60 9.53
CA LEU A 201 9.88 -4.78 10.98
C LEU A 201 11.32 -4.98 11.45
N ALA A 202 12.16 -5.65 10.67
CA ALA A 202 13.58 -5.81 11.00
C ALA A 202 14.35 -4.47 10.94
N PHE A 203 14.05 -3.58 9.99
CA PHE A 203 14.61 -2.24 9.94
C PHE A 203 14.15 -1.36 11.12
N LEU A 204 12.89 -1.45 11.51
CA LEU A 204 12.31 -0.66 12.61
C LEU A 204 12.79 -1.12 14.01
N ASN A 205 13.30 -2.36 14.11
CA ASN A 205 13.75 -2.95 15.37
C ASN A 205 15.22 -3.36 15.27
N ARG A 206 16.09 -2.41 15.46
CA ARG A 206 17.55 -2.54 15.37
C ARG A 206 18.06 -3.78 16.11
N GLY A 207 18.80 -4.66 15.41
CA GLY A 207 19.41 -5.85 15.97
C GLY A 207 18.45 -7.03 16.23
N LEU A 208 17.15 -6.89 15.94
CA LEU A 208 16.20 -7.98 16.01
C LEU A 208 16.34 -8.88 14.77
N ARG A 209 16.44 -10.19 14.99
CA ARG A 209 16.50 -11.19 13.94
C ARG A 209 15.09 -11.69 13.61
N LEU A 210 14.66 -11.50 12.37
CA LEU A 210 13.39 -11.97 11.85
C LEU A 210 13.67 -12.95 10.71
N THR A 211 13.12 -14.15 10.81
CA THR A 211 13.24 -15.21 9.79
C THR A 211 11.87 -15.53 9.24
N LEU A 212 11.71 -15.49 7.93
CA LEU A 212 10.52 -15.95 7.22
C LEU A 212 10.88 -17.19 6.42
N ARG A 213 10.09 -18.26 6.54
CA ARG A 213 10.23 -19.51 5.80
C ARG A 213 8.92 -19.92 5.14
N ASP A 214 9.02 -20.44 3.93
CA ASP A 214 7.94 -21.07 3.20
C ASP A 214 8.24 -22.57 3.06
N ASP A 215 7.53 -23.39 3.83
CA ASP A 215 7.69 -24.85 3.87
C ASP A 215 6.60 -25.55 3.02
N ARG A 216 5.86 -24.84 2.16
CA ARG A 216 4.80 -25.43 1.33
C ARG A 216 5.34 -26.37 0.26
N ASP A 217 6.49 -26.06 -0.31
CA ASP A 217 7.20 -26.94 -1.23
C ASP A 217 8.35 -27.65 -0.50
N GLU A 218 8.37 -28.99 -0.55
CA GLU A 218 9.41 -29.79 0.10
C GLU A 218 10.73 -29.78 -0.66
N GLU A 219 10.68 -29.59 -1.99
CA GLU A 219 11.86 -29.64 -2.86
C GLU A 219 12.55 -28.29 -2.97
N ASP A 220 11.81 -27.18 -2.73
CA ASP A 220 12.32 -25.79 -2.81
C ASP A 220 11.86 -24.96 -1.60
N THR A 221 12.40 -25.27 -0.43
CA THR A 221 12.13 -24.49 0.79
C THR A 221 12.75 -23.11 0.66
N THR A 222 11.91 -22.08 0.50
CA THR A 222 12.35 -20.69 0.43
C THR A 222 12.41 -20.11 1.85
N GLY A 223 13.50 -19.40 2.17
CA GLY A 223 13.63 -18.76 3.48
C GLY A 223 14.61 -17.60 3.47
N GLU A 224 14.24 -16.51 4.14
CA GLU A 224 15.10 -15.33 4.30
C GLU A 224 15.18 -14.91 5.77
N THR A 225 16.35 -14.43 6.17
CA THR A 225 16.58 -13.87 7.51
C THR A 225 17.01 -12.42 7.40
N PHE A 226 16.33 -11.55 8.13
CA PHE A 226 16.57 -10.12 8.17
C PHE A 226 17.07 -9.72 9.55
N MET A 227 18.15 -8.93 9.60
CA MET A 227 18.69 -8.32 10.81
C MET A 227 19.51 -7.10 10.41
N TYR A 228 19.16 -5.94 10.93
CA TYR A 228 19.79 -4.68 10.56
C TYR A 228 20.28 -3.94 11.80
N GLU A 229 21.60 -3.80 11.91
CA GLU A 229 22.23 -3.09 13.04
C GLU A 229 22.14 -1.58 12.92
N GLY A 230 22.02 -1.03 11.72
CA GLY A 230 21.85 0.40 11.46
C GLY A 230 20.39 0.88 11.52
N GLY A 231 19.43 -0.03 11.73
CA GLY A 231 18.03 0.32 11.92
C GLY A 231 17.43 1.14 10.78
N ILE A 232 16.74 2.24 11.10
CA ILE A 232 16.07 3.08 10.09
C ILE A 232 17.05 3.80 9.15
N SER A 233 18.32 3.95 9.50
CA SER A 233 19.34 4.47 8.58
C SER A 233 19.62 3.49 7.44
N GLU A 234 19.72 2.19 7.73
CA GLU A 234 19.82 1.15 6.69
C GLU A 234 18.54 1.06 5.86
N TYR A 235 17.39 1.34 6.47
CA TYR A 235 16.11 1.39 5.76
C TYR A 235 16.09 2.51 4.71
N VAL A 236 16.57 3.72 5.03
CA VAL A 236 16.73 4.81 4.07
C VAL A 236 17.66 4.40 2.92
N ARG A 237 18.80 3.74 3.21
CA ARG A 237 19.69 3.21 2.16
C ARG A 237 19.00 2.19 1.28
N PHE A 238 18.21 1.30 1.86
CA PHE A 238 17.44 0.29 1.13
C PHE A 238 16.43 0.94 0.18
N ILE A 239 15.67 1.94 0.64
CA ILE A 239 14.69 2.67 -0.19
C ILE A 239 15.38 3.47 -1.30
N ASN A 240 16.60 3.94 -1.05
CA ASN A 240 17.40 4.68 -2.03
C ASN A 240 18.22 3.77 -2.96
N GLN A 241 18.08 2.45 -2.87
CA GLN A 241 18.68 1.55 -3.85
C GLN A 241 18.15 1.87 -5.26
N GLY A 242 19.07 2.18 -6.18
CA GLY A 242 18.72 2.61 -7.54
C GLY A 242 18.39 4.09 -7.69
N LYS A 243 18.61 4.91 -6.66
CA LYS A 243 18.58 6.37 -6.71
C LYS A 243 19.98 6.91 -6.43
N THR A 244 20.36 8.00 -7.07
CA THR A 244 21.65 8.64 -6.85
C THR A 244 21.55 9.64 -5.69
N PRO A 245 22.16 9.40 -4.52
CA PRO A 245 22.15 10.36 -3.43
C PRO A 245 22.96 11.62 -3.80
N ILE A 246 22.57 12.77 -3.23
CA ILE A 246 23.31 14.04 -3.42
C ILE A 246 24.30 14.32 -2.28
N HIS A 247 24.28 13.52 -1.24
CA HIS A 247 25.23 13.47 -0.13
C HIS A 247 25.38 12.03 0.37
N ASP A 248 26.58 11.67 0.85
CA ASP A 248 26.91 10.27 1.18
C ASP A 248 26.29 9.81 2.50
N ASP A 249 26.28 10.68 3.51
CA ASP A 249 25.84 10.34 4.85
C ASP A 249 24.30 10.31 4.97
N ILE A 250 23.80 9.34 5.73
CA ILE A 250 22.42 9.36 6.19
C ILE A 250 22.32 10.29 7.39
N ILE A 251 21.47 11.31 7.30
CA ILE A 251 21.17 12.21 8.39
C ILE A 251 20.28 11.46 9.38
N HIS A 252 20.82 11.16 10.57
CA HIS A 252 20.12 10.44 11.62
C HIS A 252 19.96 11.32 12.85
N LEU A 253 18.74 11.48 13.31
CA LEU A 253 18.35 12.32 14.43
C LEU A 253 17.52 11.50 15.40
N GLU A 254 17.82 11.61 16.70
CA GLU A 254 17.05 10.94 17.73
C GLU A 254 16.90 11.82 18.99
N GLY A 255 15.84 11.59 19.75
CA GLY A 255 15.61 12.26 21.02
C GLY A 255 14.50 11.61 21.82
N MET A 256 14.45 11.94 23.10
CA MET A 256 13.47 11.38 24.04
C MET A 256 12.94 12.47 24.97
N GLU A 257 11.65 12.56 25.12
CA GLU A 257 10.99 13.44 26.07
C GLU A 257 9.71 12.76 26.62
N ASN A 258 9.50 12.78 27.93
CA ASN A 258 8.31 12.20 28.59
C ASN A 258 8.04 10.73 28.21
N ASP A 259 9.08 9.88 28.21
CA ASP A 259 9.02 8.47 27.79
C ASP A 259 8.64 8.22 26.32
N VAL A 260 8.53 9.28 25.51
CA VAL A 260 8.33 9.18 24.05
C VAL A 260 9.71 9.24 23.39
N PHE A 261 10.09 8.17 22.71
CA PHE A 261 11.30 8.11 21.89
C PHE A 261 10.96 8.46 20.45
N PHE A 262 11.75 9.34 19.86
CA PHE A 262 11.54 9.85 18.52
C PHE A 262 12.83 9.75 17.71
N GLU A 263 12.74 9.22 16.51
CA GLU A 263 13.90 8.94 15.64
C GLU A 263 13.55 9.27 14.20
N VAL A 264 14.47 9.90 13.48
CA VAL A 264 14.34 10.23 12.06
C VAL A 264 15.63 9.87 11.33
N ALA A 265 15.53 9.19 10.20
CA ALA A 265 16.62 9.03 9.26
C ALA A 265 16.21 9.57 7.91
N MET A 266 17.11 10.30 7.22
CA MET A 266 16.80 10.88 5.92
C MET A 266 18.02 11.05 5.03
N GLN A 267 17.78 11.08 3.71
CA GLN A 267 18.79 11.36 2.69
C GLN A 267 18.11 11.97 1.48
N TYR A 268 18.79 12.95 0.87
CA TYR A 268 18.36 13.50 -0.41
C TYR A 268 19.00 12.77 -1.59
N ASN A 269 18.26 12.66 -2.68
CA ASN A 269 18.70 12.06 -3.94
C ASN A 269 18.41 12.99 -5.13
N THR A 270 18.91 12.64 -6.32
CA THR A 270 18.72 13.44 -7.55
C THR A 270 17.29 13.44 -8.07
N GLY A 271 16.45 12.53 -7.60
CA GLY A 271 15.04 12.42 -8.01
C GLY A 271 14.18 13.63 -7.64
N TYR A 272 12.92 13.58 -8.01
CA TYR A 272 11.96 14.66 -7.82
C TYR A 272 10.81 14.29 -6.89
N THR A 273 10.73 13.02 -6.49
CA THR A 273 9.67 12.49 -5.63
C THR A 273 10.03 12.61 -4.15
N GLU A 274 9.04 12.88 -3.32
CA GLU A 274 9.13 12.78 -1.87
C GLU A 274 8.75 11.35 -1.43
N ASN A 275 9.57 10.74 -0.57
CA ASN A 275 9.35 9.43 0.02
C ASN A 275 9.48 9.55 1.55
N ILE A 276 8.37 9.90 2.19
CA ILE A 276 8.30 10.05 3.64
C ILE A 276 7.39 8.94 4.19
N TYR A 277 7.95 8.11 5.06
CA TYR A 277 7.24 7.02 5.73
C TYR A 277 7.32 7.22 7.23
N SER A 278 6.18 7.14 7.89
CA SER A 278 6.08 7.39 9.32
C SER A 278 5.48 6.20 10.07
N PHE A 279 6.04 5.94 11.24
CA PHE A 279 5.68 4.79 12.08
C PHE A 279 5.48 5.21 13.52
N VAL A 280 4.51 4.58 14.19
CA VAL A 280 4.28 4.71 15.63
C VAL A 280 4.19 3.32 16.23
N ASN A 281 5.08 2.99 17.16
CA ASN A 281 5.20 1.64 17.75
C ASN A 281 5.26 0.54 16.66
N ASN A 282 6.06 0.76 15.62
CA ASN A 282 6.21 -0.09 14.43
C ASN A 282 4.97 -0.20 13.51
N ILE A 283 3.90 0.53 13.80
CA ILE A 283 2.71 0.58 12.94
C ILE A 283 2.89 1.69 11.91
N ASN A 284 2.69 1.37 10.65
CA ASN A 284 2.76 2.34 9.55
C ASN A 284 1.56 3.29 9.62
N THR A 285 1.83 4.59 9.78
CA THR A 285 0.84 5.66 9.77
C THR A 285 0.72 6.27 8.38
N HIS A 286 0.11 5.53 7.47
CA HIS A 286 0.02 5.89 6.04
C HIS A 286 -0.73 7.21 5.77
N ASP A 287 -1.56 7.69 6.71
CA ASP A 287 -2.23 8.99 6.67
C ASP A 287 -1.47 10.06 7.48
N GLY A 288 -0.23 9.74 7.92
CA GLY A 288 0.64 10.63 8.68
C GLY A 288 0.20 10.82 10.13
N GLY A 289 0.22 12.05 10.61
CA GLY A 289 -0.16 12.43 11.97
C GLY A 289 0.75 13.48 12.56
N THR A 290 0.57 13.75 13.85
CA THR A 290 1.25 14.83 14.57
C THR A 290 2.77 14.72 14.56
N HIS A 291 3.32 13.51 14.58
CA HIS A 291 4.76 13.24 14.48
C HIS A 291 5.35 13.67 13.13
N GLU A 292 4.67 13.34 12.04
CA GLU A 292 5.08 13.70 10.68
C GLU A 292 4.87 15.20 10.42
N GLU A 293 3.75 15.76 10.87
CA GLU A 293 3.46 17.20 10.77
C GLU A 293 4.54 18.05 11.47
N GLY A 294 5.00 17.61 12.66
CA GLY A 294 6.07 18.26 13.39
C GLY A 294 7.37 18.32 12.58
N VAL A 295 7.79 17.17 12.01
CA VAL A 295 9.00 17.09 11.19
C VAL A 295 8.90 17.92 9.92
N LYS A 296 7.81 17.80 9.16
CA LYS A 296 7.62 18.56 7.90
C LYS A 296 7.66 20.07 8.12
N ARG A 297 7.06 20.54 9.21
CA ARG A 297 7.10 21.94 9.62
C ARG A 297 8.53 22.38 9.99
N ALA A 298 9.22 21.60 10.82
CA ALA A 298 10.57 21.85 11.26
C ALA A 298 11.56 21.87 10.08
N LEU A 299 11.49 20.89 9.18
CA LEU A 299 12.29 20.80 7.96
C LEU A 299 12.23 22.09 7.15
N THR A 300 11.01 22.56 6.84
CA THR A 300 10.80 23.79 6.07
C THR A 300 11.37 25.00 6.78
N ARG A 301 11.17 25.12 8.07
CA ARG A 301 11.66 26.23 8.89
C ARG A 301 13.19 26.25 8.99
N VAL A 302 13.81 25.12 9.28
CA VAL A 302 15.27 25.00 9.45
C VAL A 302 16.00 25.31 8.15
N ILE A 303 15.58 24.73 7.02
CA ILE A 303 16.19 25.01 5.71
C ILE A 303 16.09 26.49 5.36
N ASN A 304 14.91 27.12 5.52
CA ASN A 304 14.76 28.57 5.25
C ASN A 304 15.66 29.42 6.17
N SER A 305 15.73 29.08 7.47
CA SER A 305 16.58 29.78 8.43
C SER A 305 18.06 29.68 8.05
N TYR A 306 18.53 28.46 7.74
CA TYR A 306 19.91 28.22 7.33
C TYR A 306 20.25 28.92 6.01
N ALA A 307 19.38 28.81 4.99
CA ALA A 307 19.58 29.43 3.68
C ALA A 307 19.70 30.96 3.77
N ARG A 308 18.96 31.61 4.67
CA ARG A 308 19.06 33.06 4.92
C ARG A 308 20.34 33.41 5.71
N LYS A 309 20.64 32.67 6.77
CA LYS A 309 21.85 32.89 7.60
C LYS A 309 23.13 32.72 6.77
N SER A 310 23.17 31.74 5.87
CA SER A 310 24.32 31.48 4.98
C SER A 310 24.37 32.42 3.75
N GLY A 311 23.37 33.29 3.56
CA GLY A 311 23.30 34.23 2.43
C GLY A 311 22.97 33.59 1.07
N ILE A 312 22.64 32.30 1.04
CA ILE A 312 22.22 31.59 -0.19
C ILE A 312 20.84 32.12 -0.64
N LEU A 313 19.91 32.33 0.31
CA LEU A 313 18.62 32.96 0.08
C LEU A 313 18.68 34.41 0.58
N LYS A 314 18.45 35.37 -0.31
CA LYS A 314 18.47 36.80 0.03
C LYS A 314 17.19 37.21 0.76
N GLU A 315 17.21 38.30 1.54
CA GLU A 315 16.02 38.80 2.26
C GLU A 315 14.83 39.11 1.34
N LYS A 316 15.08 39.55 0.12
CA LYS A 316 14.05 39.86 -0.88
C LYS A 316 13.48 38.65 -1.60
N ASP A 317 14.11 37.49 -1.45
CA ASP A 317 13.68 36.28 -2.13
C ASP A 317 12.52 35.62 -1.36
N ASP A 318 11.58 35.01 -2.06
CA ASP A 318 10.49 34.26 -1.46
C ASP A 318 11.03 33.10 -0.63
N SER A 319 10.36 32.78 0.47
CA SER A 319 10.69 31.62 1.28
C SER A 319 10.39 30.32 0.51
N LEU A 320 11.22 29.32 0.73
CA LEU A 320 10.98 27.96 0.21
C LEU A 320 9.74 27.36 0.87
N THR A 321 8.90 26.71 0.07
CA THR A 321 7.71 25.99 0.57
C THR A 321 8.06 24.59 1.04
N GLY A 322 7.09 23.92 1.71
CA GLY A 322 7.23 22.52 2.11
C GLY A 322 7.56 21.61 0.93
N ASP A 323 6.94 21.81 -0.23
CA ASP A 323 7.19 20.98 -1.41
C ASP A 323 8.57 21.22 -2.01
N ASP A 324 9.08 22.47 -1.96
CA ASP A 324 10.42 22.78 -2.44
C ASP A 324 11.50 22.03 -1.63
N VAL A 325 11.33 21.95 -0.32
CA VAL A 325 12.33 21.32 0.57
C VAL A 325 12.22 19.78 0.64
N LYS A 326 11.11 19.21 0.16
CA LYS A 326 10.90 17.75 0.16
C LYS A 326 11.25 17.08 -1.17
N GLU A 327 11.53 17.86 -2.23
CA GLU A 327 11.88 17.31 -3.54
C GLU A 327 13.15 16.42 -3.45
N GLY A 328 13.00 15.14 -3.82
CA GLY A 328 14.06 14.13 -3.77
C GLY A 328 14.44 13.68 -2.37
N LEU A 329 13.60 13.93 -1.36
CA LEU A 329 13.81 13.49 0.01
C LEU A 329 13.29 12.06 0.23
N THR A 330 14.13 11.20 0.79
CA THR A 330 13.73 9.93 1.40
C THR A 330 13.89 10.06 2.91
N MET A 331 12.82 9.81 3.67
CA MET A 331 12.79 9.98 5.12
C MET A 331 11.96 8.90 5.81
N ILE A 332 12.50 8.33 6.88
CA ILE A 332 11.79 7.45 7.81
C ILE A 332 11.64 8.17 9.14
N ILE A 333 10.42 8.20 9.67
CA ILE A 333 10.07 8.77 10.96
C ILE A 333 9.57 7.64 11.85
N SER A 334 10.21 7.42 13.00
CA SER A 334 9.81 6.40 13.98
C SER A 334 9.54 7.06 15.33
N CYS A 335 8.34 6.82 15.86
CA CYS A 335 7.93 7.30 17.19
C CYS A 335 7.56 6.10 18.05
N LYS A 336 8.14 5.99 19.24
CA LYS A 336 7.76 5.01 20.26
C LYS A 336 7.06 5.73 21.39
N HIS A 337 5.76 5.53 21.50
CA HIS A 337 4.88 6.22 22.45
C HIS A 337 4.23 5.24 23.42
N PRO A 338 4.20 5.49 24.72
CA PRO A 338 3.62 4.59 25.71
C PRO A 338 2.07 4.47 25.57
N ASP A 339 1.40 5.53 25.14
CA ASP A 339 -0.06 5.59 24.99
C ASP A 339 -0.45 6.34 23.68
N PRO A 340 -0.23 5.73 22.49
CA PRO A 340 -0.54 6.41 21.24
C PRO A 340 -2.05 6.43 20.98
N GLN A 341 -2.55 7.59 20.54
CA GLN A 341 -3.94 7.80 20.15
C GLN A 341 -4.01 7.87 18.63
N PHE A 342 -4.70 6.90 18.02
CA PHE A 342 -4.89 6.84 16.59
C PHE A 342 -6.29 7.30 16.17
N GLU A 343 -6.38 7.90 14.99
CA GLU A 343 -7.65 8.13 14.33
C GLU A 343 -8.11 6.81 13.66
N GLY A 344 -9.15 6.19 14.20
CA GLY A 344 -9.76 4.97 13.68
C GLY A 344 -9.05 3.66 14.03
N GLN A 345 -9.71 2.55 13.68
CA GLN A 345 -9.23 1.18 13.98
C GLN A 345 -8.02 0.76 13.15
N THR A 346 -7.88 1.30 11.95
CA THR A 346 -6.75 1.00 11.05
C THR A 346 -5.43 1.61 11.50
N LYS A 347 -5.44 2.46 12.55
CA LYS A 347 -4.25 3.11 13.12
C LYS A 347 -3.44 3.93 12.09
N GLY A 348 -4.08 4.41 11.02
CA GLY A 348 -3.42 5.07 9.90
C GLY A 348 -2.86 6.45 10.23
N ARG A 349 -3.34 7.12 11.29
CA ARG A 349 -2.94 8.49 11.65
C ARG A 349 -2.79 8.66 13.15
N LEU A 350 -1.68 9.28 13.59
CA LEU A 350 -1.46 9.63 15.00
C LEU A 350 -2.12 10.97 15.37
N GLY A 351 -2.88 10.97 16.48
CA GLY A 351 -3.61 12.14 16.99
C GLY A 351 -2.93 12.90 18.15
N ASN A 352 -1.99 12.29 18.87
CA ASN A 352 -1.32 12.87 20.05
C ASN A 352 -0.73 14.25 19.79
N SER A 353 -1.29 15.32 20.32
CA SER A 353 -0.88 16.70 20.05
C SER A 353 0.52 17.05 20.58
N GLU A 354 0.93 16.45 21.70
CA GLU A 354 2.25 16.64 22.33
C GLU A 354 3.38 16.15 21.46
N VAL A 355 3.16 15.09 20.66
CA VAL A 355 4.17 14.53 19.78
C VAL A 355 4.59 15.50 18.68
N ARG A 356 3.67 16.38 18.22
CA ARG A 356 4.01 17.41 17.22
C ARG A 356 5.14 18.32 17.69
N LYS A 357 5.08 18.76 18.95
CA LYS A 357 6.10 19.63 19.53
C LYS A 357 7.43 18.89 19.74
N LEU A 358 7.37 17.66 20.25
CA LEU A 358 8.54 16.81 20.42
C LEU A 358 9.26 16.59 19.08
N ALA A 359 8.52 16.20 18.06
CA ALA A 359 9.04 15.98 16.71
C ALA A 359 9.68 17.25 16.12
N ASP A 360 9.02 18.40 16.26
CA ASP A 360 9.56 19.71 15.84
C ASP A 360 10.87 20.03 16.57
N ASN A 361 10.95 19.85 17.89
CA ASN A 361 12.14 20.16 18.69
C ASN A 361 13.31 19.25 18.33
N VAL A 362 13.12 17.93 18.41
CA VAL A 362 14.18 16.94 18.14
C VAL A 362 14.74 17.11 16.74
N PHE A 363 13.84 17.26 15.76
CA PHE A 363 14.24 17.45 14.38
C PHE A 363 15.00 18.77 14.18
N SER A 364 14.49 19.88 14.72
CA SER A 364 15.11 21.18 14.52
C SER A 364 16.51 21.26 15.12
N GLU A 365 16.66 20.83 16.37
CA GLU A 365 17.96 20.86 17.06
C GLU A 365 18.99 19.99 16.35
N GLY A 366 18.63 18.75 16.02
CA GLY A 366 19.52 17.82 15.35
C GLY A 366 19.87 18.25 13.93
N PHE A 367 18.88 18.72 13.16
CA PHE A 367 19.10 19.10 11.76
C PHE A 367 19.83 20.45 11.63
N GLU A 368 19.55 21.45 12.48
CA GLU A 368 20.36 22.67 12.54
C GLU A 368 21.84 22.36 12.85
N LYS A 369 22.09 21.48 13.81
CA LYS A 369 23.44 21.03 14.14
C LYS A 369 24.11 20.38 12.93
N PHE A 370 23.43 19.43 12.25
CA PHE A 370 23.96 18.77 11.07
C PHE A 370 24.34 19.78 9.97
N LEU A 371 23.45 20.74 9.65
CA LEU A 371 23.71 21.74 8.61
C LEU A 371 24.88 22.65 8.94
N LEU A 372 25.13 22.95 10.23
CA LEU A 372 26.27 23.76 10.69
C LEU A 372 27.57 22.98 10.66
N GLU A 373 27.55 21.68 10.98
CA GLU A 373 28.71 20.79 10.99
C GLU A 373 29.13 20.35 9.58
N ASN A 374 28.17 20.33 8.62
CA ASN A 374 28.38 19.85 7.24
C ASN A 374 27.98 20.92 6.20
N PRO A 375 28.71 22.03 6.09
CA PRO A 375 28.30 23.18 5.28
C PRO A 375 28.24 22.91 3.77
N GLU A 376 29.07 21.99 3.25
CA GLU A 376 29.03 21.62 1.82
C GLU A 376 27.77 20.85 1.49
N GLU A 377 27.39 19.86 2.31
CA GLU A 377 26.16 19.09 2.16
C GLU A 377 24.93 19.98 2.36
N ALA A 378 24.95 20.85 3.36
CA ALA A 378 23.91 21.82 3.61
C ALA A 378 23.66 22.73 2.39
N LYS A 379 24.76 23.19 1.74
CA LYS A 379 24.67 23.98 0.52
C LYS A 379 23.99 23.22 -0.61
N ILE A 380 24.38 21.97 -0.85
CA ILE A 380 23.80 21.11 -1.89
C ILE A 380 22.29 20.90 -1.63
N ILE A 381 21.90 20.63 -0.39
CA ILE A 381 20.48 20.46 0.01
C ILE A 381 19.69 21.74 -0.26
N VAL A 382 20.21 22.91 0.16
CA VAL A 382 19.54 24.20 -0.07
C VAL A 382 19.45 24.54 -1.57
N GLU A 383 20.52 24.32 -2.32
CA GLU A 383 20.53 24.55 -3.78
C GLU A 383 19.51 23.68 -4.50
N LYS A 384 19.33 22.42 -4.09
CA LYS A 384 18.28 21.55 -4.63
C LYS A 384 16.89 22.11 -4.34
N ALA A 385 16.61 22.53 -3.11
CA ALA A 385 15.33 23.13 -2.74
C ALA A 385 15.07 24.46 -3.50
N MET A 386 16.10 25.28 -3.71
CA MET A 386 15.99 26.49 -4.54
C MET A 386 15.69 26.18 -6.01
N LEU A 387 16.26 25.11 -6.53
CA LEU A 387 16.02 24.66 -7.90
C LEU A 387 14.57 24.17 -8.05
N ALA A 388 14.03 23.44 -7.06
CA ALA A 388 12.64 23.05 -6.97
C ALA A 388 11.71 24.26 -6.93
N SER A 389 12.02 25.26 -6.11
CA SER A 389 11.25 26.52 -6.02
C SER A 389 11.20 27.28 -7.34
N ARG A 390 12.33 27.38 -8.06
CA ARG A 390 12.37 28.00 -9.40
C ARG A 390 11.49 27.26 -10.40
N ALA A 391 11.55 25.94 -10.42
CA ALA A 391 10.73 25.11 -11.29
C ALA A 391 9.22 25.26 -10.98
N ARG A 392 8.84 25.24 -9.70
CA ARG A 392 7.45 25.47 -9.25
C ARG A 392 6.95 26.87 -9.69
N ASN A 393 7.75 27.90 -9.51
CA ASN A 393 7.39 29.26 -9.91
C ASN A 393 7.27 29.41 -11.45
N ALA A 394 8.12 28.73 -12.21
CA ALA A 394 8.02 28.67 -13.66
C ALA A 394 6.74 27.97 -14.11
N ALA A 395 6.40 26.82 -13.46
CA ALA A 395 5.17 26.09 -13.69
C ALA A 395 3.92 26.95 -13.38
N LYS A 396 3.93 27.68 -12.26
CA LYS A 396 2.84 28.61 -11.89
C LYS A 396 2.63 29.69 -12.96
N LYS A 397 3.71 30.35 -13.41
CA LYS A 397 3.64 31.33 -14.49
C LYS A 397 3.08 30.74 -15.78
N ALA A 398 3.53 29.53 -16.16
CA ALA A 398 3.03 28.86 -17.35
C ALA A 398 1.52 28.57 -17.25
N ARG A 399 1.02 28.12 -16.08
CA ARG A 399 -0.42 27.94 -15.83
C ARG A 399 -1.21 29.23 -15.94
N GLU A 400 -0.72 30.34 -15.38
CA GLU A 400 -1.40 31.63 -15.42
C GLU A 400 -1.53 32.16 -16.87
N ILE A 401 -0.49 31.99 -17.69
CA ILE A 401 -0.51 32.33 -19.10
C ILE A 401 -1.54 31.47 -19.85
N THR A 402 -1.58 30.19 -19.55
CA THR A 402 -2.53 29.25 -20.17
C THR A 402 -3.98 29.54 -19.78
N ARG A 403 -4.25 29.92 -18.53
CA ARG A 403 -5.60 30.34 -18.08
C ARG A 403 -6.10 31.63 -18.74
N LYS A 404 -5.20 32.51 -19.19
CA LYS A 404 -5.53 33.79 -19.82
C LYS A 404 -5.71 33.66 -21.34
N SER A 405 -5.38 32.53 -21.95
CA SER A 405 -5.51 32.33 -23.40
C SER A 405 -6.78 31.51 -23.73
N ASP A 406 -7.77 32.17 -24.34
CA ASP A 406 -9.00 31.53 -24.85
C ASP A 406 -8.74 30.39 -25.87
N LEU A 407 -7.56 30.35 -26.48
CA LEU A 407 -7.12 29.34 -27.44
C LEU A 407 -6.94 27.93 -26.80
N THR A 408 -6.62 27.85 -25.50
CA THR A 408 -6.40 26.57 -24.82
C THR A 408 -7.71 25.84 -24.56
N ILE A 409 -8.78 26.56 -24.28
CA ILE A 409 -10.12 26.01 -24.08
C ILE A 409 -10.63 25.36 -25.37
N THR A 410 -10.40 26.01 -26.53
CA THR A 410 -10.88 25.49 -27.82
C THR A 410 -10.17 24.19 -28.22
N ASN A 411 -8.86 24.05 -27.97
CA ASN A 411 -8.11 22.83 -28.26
C ASN A 411 -8.49 21.68 -27.29
N PHE A 412 -8.81 21.99 -26.04
CA PHE A 412 -9.27 21.02 -25.04
C PHE A 412 -10.62 20.44 -25.45
N PHE A 413 -11.60 21.25 -25.83
CA PHE A 413 -12.91 20.78 -26.29
C PHE A 413 -12.83 19.96 -27.60
N GLY A 414 -11.73 20.08 -28.37
CA GLY A 414 -11.52 19.27 -29.58
C GLY A 414 -11.08 17.81 -29.28
N LYS A 415 -10.34 17.58 -28.21
CA LYS A 415 -9.81 16.24 -27.85
C LYS A 415 -10.78 15.44 -26.96
N LEU A 416 -11.30 16.03 -25.89
CA LEU A 416 -12.23 15.36 -24.98
C LEU A 416 -13.63 15.27 -25.59
N SER A 417 -14.10 14.05 -25.77
CA SER A 417 -15.52 13.80 -26.06
C SER A 417 -16.25 13.55 -24.74
N ASP A 418 -16.69 14.62 -24.06
CA ASP A 418 -17.32 14.54 -22.74
C ASP A 418 -18.66 13.84 -22.75
N CYS A 419 -19.09 13.32 -21.57
CA CYS A 419 -20.44 12.77 -21.38
C CYS A 419 -21.46 13.88 -21.09
N LYS A 420 -22.73 13.57 -21.27
CA LYS A 420 -23.84 14.51 -21.03
C LYS A 420 -24.16 14.67 -19.54
N SER A 421 -24.00 13.60 -18.76
CA SER A 421 -24.18 13.64 -17.30
C SER A 421 -23.19 14.61 -16.66
N LYS A 422 -23.64 15.31 -15.62
CA LYS A 422 -22.81 16.13 -14.75
C LYS A 422 -22.68 15.54 -13.34
N ASP A 423 -23.30 14.39 -13.11
CA ASP A 423 -23.15 13.64 -11.86
C ASP A 423 -21.90 12.76 -11.92
N PRO A 424 -20.86 13.05 -11.09
CA PRO A 424 -19.64 12.25 -11.08
C PRO A 424 -19.89 10.77 -10.78
N LYS A 425 -20.88 10.45 -9.94
CA LYS A 425 -21.14 9.09 -9.47
C LYS A 425 -21.56 8.10 -10.55
N VAL A 426 -22.11 8.60 -11.66
CA VAL A 426 -22.53 7.78 -12.79
C VAL A 426 -21.67 8.00 -14.03
N SER A 427 -20.76 8.97 -13.98
CA SER A 427 -19.91 9.34 -15.12
C SER A 427 -18.58 8.59 -15.06
N GLU A 428 -18.09 8.17 -16.22
CA GLU A 428 -16.79 7.53 -16.36
C GLU A 428 -16.03 8.07 -17.58
N ILE A 429 -14.70 8.03 -17.50
CA ILE A 429 -13.83 8.48 -18.59
C ILE A 429 -12.92 7.34 -19.06
N PHE A 430 -12.91 7.10 -20.38
CA PHE A 430 -11.97 6.20 -21.03
C PHE A 430 -10.80 6.98 -21.59
N ILE A 431 -9.60 6.66 -21.15
CA ILE A 431 -8.34 7.17 -21.71
C ILE A 431 -7.89 6.16 -22.75
N VAL A 432 -7.98 6.53 -24.03
CA VAL A 432 -7.86 5.61 -25.17
C VAL A 432 -6.58 5.89 -25.93
N GLU A 433 -5.87 4.83 -26.30
CA GLU A 433 -4.67 4.92 -27.13
C GLU A 433 -5.02 5.26 -28.57
N GLY A 434 -4.53 6.41 -29.04
CA GLY A 434 -4.62 6.84 -30.42
C GLY A 434 -5.99 7.40 -30.87
N ASP A 435 -5.95 8.16 -31.96
CA ASP A 435 -7.15 8.80 -32.54
C ASP A 435 -8.07 7.76 -33.24
N SER A 436 -7.54 6.64 -33.74
CA SER A 436 -8.31 5.60 -34.41
C SER A 436 -9.24 4.88 -33.44
N ALA A 437 -8.67 4.28 -32.38
CA ALA A 437 -9.46 3.62 -31.33
C ALA A 437 -10.36 4.62 -30.59
N GLY A 438 -9.88 5.88 -30.38
CA GLY A 438 -10.69 6.96 -29.86
C GLY A 438 -11.92 7.27 -30.71
N GLY A 439 -11.80 7.17 -32.04
CA GLY A 439 -12.92 7.34 -32.99
C GLY A 439 -13.96 6.23 -32.89
N SER A 440 -13.54 4.98 -32.80
CA SER A 440 -14.42 3.82 -32.58
C SER A 440 -15.09 3.89 -31.20
N ALA A 441 -14.34 4.19 -30.15
CA ALA A 441 -14.86 4.34 -28.79
C ALA A 441 -15.90 5.47 -28.69
N LYS A 442 -15.66 6.61 -29.34
CA LYS A 442 -16.62 7.72 -29.40
C LYS A 442 -17.94 7.35 -30.05
N LYS A 443 -17.93 6.47 -31.06
CA LYS A 443 -19.14 5.98 -31.74
C LYS A 443 -19.85 4.90 -30.92
N GLY A 444 -19.08 4.03 -30.24
CA GLY A 444 -19.60 2.89 -29.47
C GLY A 444 -20.08 3.24 -28.07
N ARG A 445 -19.66 4.36 -27.48
CA ARG A 445 -19.95 4.73 -26.09
C ARG A 445 -21.42 5.01 -25.77
N ASP A 446 -21.81 4.84 -24.54
CA ASP A 446 -23.00 5.53 -24.01
C ASP A 446 -22.65 7.03 -23.81
N SER A 447 -23.17 7.88 -24.67
CA SER A 447 -22.90 9.33 -24.60
C SER A 447 -23.50 10.02 -23.35
N LEU A 448 -24.34 9.34 -22.59
CA LEU A 448 -24.94 9.89 -21.38
C LEU A 448 -23.90 9.90 -20.23
N THR A 449 -23.20 8.78 -20.04
CA THR A 449 -22.36 8.53 -18.87
C THR A 449 -20.87 8.37 -19.20
N GLN A 450 -20.51 8.07 -20.45
CA GLN A 450 -19.14 7.75 -20.84
C GLN A 450 -18.48 8.89 -21.62
N ALA A 451 -17.34 9.37 -21.13
CA ALA A 451 -16.44 10.31 -21.79
C ALA A 451 -15.26 9.59 -22.44
N ILE A 452 -14.75 10.09 -23.57
CA ILE A 452 -13.59 9.55 -24.28
C ILE A 452 -12.50 10.61 -24.39
N LEU A 453 -11.29 10.26 -23.97
CA LEU A 453 -10.08 11.06 -24.10
C LEU A 453 -9.03 10.27 -24.88
N PRO A 454 -8.85 10.51 -26.20
CA PRO A 454 -7.79 9.89 -26.97
C PRO A 454 -6.42 10.52 -26.63
N LEU A 455 -5.39 9.69 -26.46
CA LEU A 455 -4.01 10.11 -26.29
C LEU A 455 -3.23 9.96 -27.58
N ARG A 456 -2.45 10.97 -27.95
CA ARG A 456 -1.57 10.95 -29.13
C ARG A 456 -0.18 10.41 -28.78
N GLY A 457 -0.08 9.09 -28.69
CA GLY A 457 1.19 8.43 -28.42
C GLY A 457 1.55 8.39 -26.93
N LYS A 458 2.84 8.14 -26.65
CA LYS A 458 3.38 7.98 -25.31
C LYS A 458 3.44 9.31 -24.58
N ILE A 459 2.86 9.40 -23.40
CA ILE A 459 2.98 10.58 -22.53
C ILE A 459 4.39 10.67 -21.93
N LEU A 460 4.74 11.86 -21.43
CA LEU A 460 6.00 12.09 -20.75
C LEU A 460 6.13 11.20 -19.52
N ASN A 461 7.26 10.52 -19.36
CA ASN A 461 7.58 9.78 -18.14
C ASN A 461 7.86 10.75 -16.99
N VAL A 462 6.91 10.87 -16.06
CA VAL A 462 6.98 11.80 -14.93
C VAL A 462 7.94 11.35 -13.83
N GLU A 463 8.38 10.08 -13.82
CA GLU A 463 9.43 9.61 -12.93
C GLU A 463 10.78 10.27 -13.20
N LYS A 464 11.06 10.55 -14.48
CA LYS A 464 12.31 11.17 -14.97
C LYS A 464 12.24 12.68 -15.13
N ASN A 465 11.10 13.29 -14.86
CA ASN A 465 10.88 14.70 -15.18
C ASN A 465 10.19 15.44 -14.05
N ARG A 466 10.62 16.67 -13.82
CA ARG A 466 9.99 17.58 -12.86
C ARG A 466 8.57 17.96 -13.26
N LEU A 467 7.81 18.39 -12.27
CA LEU A 467 6.43 18.82 -12.42
C LEU A 467 6.25 19.94 -13.48
N ASP A 468 7.16 20.91 -13.55
CA ASP A 468 7.12 22.01 -14.55
C ASP A 468 7.17 21.48 -15.98
N ARG A 469 8.02 20.48 -16.23
CA ARG A 469 8.13 19.80 -17.53
C ARG A 469 6.91 18.95 -17.83
N ALA A 470 6.39 18.24 -16.82
CA ALA A 470 5.14 17.49 -16.92
C ALA A 470 3.96 18.39 -17.30
N LEU A 471 3.85 19.57 -16.67
CA LEU A 471 2.84 20.59 -16.98
C LEU A 471 3.06 21.27 -18.34
N GLY A 472 4.27 21.23 -18.90
CA GLY A 472 4.56 21.62 -20.28
C GLY A 472 4.00 20.64 -21.31
N ASN A 473 3.78 19.36 -20.95
CA ASN A 473 3.25 18.34 -21.84
C ASN A 473 1.73 18.52 -22.06
N GLU A 474 1.32 18.55 -23.34
CA GLU A 474 -0.08 18.82 -23.72
C GLU A 474 -1.03 17.71 -23.25
N GLU A 475 -0.62 16.43 -23.36
CA GLU A 475 -1.45 15.30 -22.98
C GLU A 475 -1.70 15.27 -21.46
N ILE A 476 -0.64 15.54 -20.66
CA ILE A 476 -0.77 15.61 -19.20
C ILE A 476 -1.68 16.77 -18.78
N ARG A 477 -1.54 17.94 -19.39
CA ARG A 477 -2.45 19.06 -19.12
C ARG A 477 -3.90 18.74 -19.46
N THR A 478 -4.12 18.02 -20.55
CA THR A 478 -5.46 17.59 -20.97
C THR A 478 -6.07 16.64 -19.94
N ILE A 479 -5.28 15.69 -19.41
CA ILE A 479 -5.72 14.77 -18.35
C ILE A 479 -6.08 15.55 -17.07
N ILE A 480 -5.21 16.47 -16.61
CA ILE A 480 -5.45 17.30 -15.41
C ILE A 480 -6.77 18.09 -15.57
N THR A 481 -6.97 18.69 -16.73
CA THR A 481 -8.18 19.49 -17.02
C THR A 481 -9.43 18.59 -17.10
N ALA A 482 -9.32 17.40 -17.68
CA ALA A 482 -10.41 16.45 -17.79
C ALA A 482 -10.90 15.97 -16.41
N PHE A 483 -9.98 15.66 -15.50
CA PHE A 483 -10.33 15.20 -14.16
C PHE A 483 -10.95 16.31 -13.29
N GLY A 484 -10.48 17.55 -13.44
CA GLY A 484 -11.00 18.72 -12.71
C GLY A 484 -10.49 18.85 -11.27
N THR A 485 -9.71 17.88 -10.76
CA THR A 485 -9.20 17.84 -9.38
C THR A 485 -8.07 18.83 -9.11
N GLY A 486 -7.43 19.37 -10.15
CA GLY A 486 -6.15 20.05 -9.99
C GLY A 486 -5.00 19.07 -9.73
N ILE A 487 -3.83 19.58 -9.32
CA ILE A 487 -2.61 18.83 -9.06
C ILE A 487 -1.75 19.54 -8.01
N GLY A 488 -1.01 18.79 -7.17
CA GLY A 488 -0.19 19.35 -6.08
C GLY A 488 -1.05 20.08 -5.05
N ASP A 489 -0.65 21.29 -4.64
CA ASP A 489 -1.35 22.08 -3.61
C ASP A 489 -2.82 22.42 -3.96
N GLU A 490 -3.17 22.41 -5.25
CA GLU A 490 -4.54 22.69 -5.72
C GLU A 490 -5.40 21.44 -5.83
N PHE A 491 -4.85 20.26 -5.51
CA PHE A 491 -5.56 18.99 -5.64
C PHE A 491 -6.76 18.93 -4.68
N ASN A 492 -7.92 18.57 -5.22
CA ASN A 492 -9.14 18.35 -4.44
C ASN A 492 -9.92 17.18 -5.06
N LEU A 493 -10.00 16.06 -4.34
CA LEU A 493 -10.68 14.85 -4.77
C LEU A 493 -12.19 15.07 -4.99
N ASP A 494 -12.85 15.91 -4.18
CA ASP A 494 -14.29 16.22 -4.31
C ASP A 494 -14.67 16.87 -5.64
N LYS A 495 -13.67 17.40 -6.36
CA LYS A 495 -13.85 17.98 -7.70
C LYS A 495 -13.68 16.97 -8.83
N LEU A 496 -13.44 15.70 -8.51
CA LEU A 496 -13.31 14.66 -9.53
C LEU A 496 -14.61 14.53 -10.33
N ARG A 497 -14.50 14.62 -11.66
CA ARG A 497 -15.66 14.65 -12.56
C ARG A 497 -16.19 13.27 -12.95
N TYR A 498 -15.44 12.21 -12.66
CA TYR A 498 -15.75 10.85 -13.09
C TYR A 498 -15.51 9.85 -11.95
N ASP A 499 -16.49 8.97 -11.70
CA ASP A 499 -16.36 7.88 -10.72
C ASP A 499 -15.29 6.86 -11.14
N LYS A 500 -15.20 6.60 -12.45
CA LYS A 500 -14.21 5.65 -12.99
C LYS A 500 -13.34 6.30 -14.05
N ILE A 501 -12.04 6.14 -13.88
CA ILE A 501 -11.00 6.48 -14.85
C ILE A 501 -10.49 5.16 -15.42
N ILE A 502 -10.80 4.88 -16.67
CA ILE A 502 -10.56 3.60 -17.31
C ILE A 502 -9.46 3.76 -18.35
N ILE A 503 -8.32 3.10 -18.12
CA ILE A 503 -7.22 3.03 -19.07
C ILE A 503 -7.58 1.95 -20.11
N MET A 504 -7.64 2.33 -21.38
CA MET A 504 -7.97 1.46 -22.49
C MET A 504 -6.88 1.55 -23.57
N THR A 505 -5.93 0.66 -23.52
CA THR A 505 -4.75 0.58 -24.41
C THR A 505 -4.76 -0.74 -25.16
N ASP A 506 -4.04 -0.77 -26.28
CA ASP A 506 -3.84 -1.98 -27.07
C ASP A 506 -3.19 -3.10 -26.25
N ALA A 507 -3.42 -4.36 -26.64
CA ALA A 507 -2.87 -5.54 -25.97
C ALA A 507 -1.46 -5.88 -26.45
N ASP A 508 -0.69 -4.90 -26.90
CA ASP A 508 0.68 -5.03 -27.38
C ASP A 508 1.71 -4.39 -26.42
N VAL A 509 2.98 -4.39 -26.80
CA VAL A 509 4.09 -3.83 -26.01
C VAL A 509 3.99 -2.31 -25.87
N ASP A 510 3.51 -1.61 -26.89
CA ASP A 510 3.36 -0.15 -26.87
C ASP A 510 2.19 0.26 -25.97
N GLY A 511 1.04 -0.41 -26.08
CA GLY A 511 -0.10 -0.19 -25.20
C GLY A 511 0.22 -0.50 -23.73
N SER A 512 1.00 -1.56 -23.48
CA SER A 512 1.50 -1.87 -22.13
C SER A 512 2.40 -0.74 -21.59
N HIS A 513 3.27 -0.16 -22.43
CA HIS A 513 4.12 0.96 -22.06
C HIS A 513 3.28 2.23 -21.75
N ILE A 514 2.28 2.55 -22.58
CA ILE A 514 1.38 3.69 -22.35
C ILE A 514 0.63 3.50 -21.02
N ARG A 515 0.15 2.30 -20.74
CA ARG A 515 -0.50 1.96 -19.46
C ARG A 515 0.41 2.21 -18.28
N VAL A 516 1.68 1.77 -18.33
CA VAL A 516 2.65 1.99 -17.24
C VAL A 516 2.97 3.48 -17.08
N LEU A 517 3.10 4.25 -18.16
CA LEU A 517 3.30 5.71 -18.10
C LEU A 517 2.11 6.41 -17.43
N LEU A 518 0.87 6.01 -17.76
CA LEU A 518 -0.34 6.53 -17.11
C LEU A 518 -0.42 6.15 -15.63
N LEU A 519 -0.10 4.91 -15.29
CA LEU A 519 -0.04 4.47 -13.89
C LEU A 519 1.03 5.24 -13.10
N THR A 520 2.19 5.50 -13.71
CA THR A 520 3.24 6.34 -13.12
C THR A 520 2.72 7.76 -12.86
N LEU A 521 2.05 8.38 -13.84
CA LEU A 521 1.42 9.69 -13.69
C LEU A 521 0.39 9.70 -12.56
N PHE A 522 -0.49 8.70 -12.50
CA PHE A 522 -1.54 8.64 -11.49
C PHE A 522 -0.98 8.38 -10.10
N TYR A 523 -0.01 7.50 -9.97
CA TYR A 523 0.64 7.24 -8.70
C TYR A 523 1.41 8.45 -8.16
N ARG A 524 2.13 9.19 -9.04
CA ARG A 524 2.96 10.34 -8.64
C ARG A 524 2.16 11.60 -8.36
N PHE A 525 1.13 11.88 -9.17
CA PHE A 525 0.44 13.18 -9.11
C PHE A 525 -1.04 13.09 -8.74
N PHE A 526 -1.63 11.91 -8.77
CA PHE A 526 -3.04 11.67 -8.46
C PHE A 526 -3.24 10.50 -7.49
N LYS A 527 -2.26 10.28 -6.59
CA LYS A 527 -2.29 9.18 -5.63
C LYS A 527 -3.62 9.04 -4.88
N PRO A 528 -4.27 10.13 -4.40
CA PRO A 528 -5.57 10.00 -3.73
C PRO A 528 -6.68 9.44 -4.63
N ILE A 529 -6.63 9.66 -5.96
CA ILE A 529 -7.59 9.06 -6.90
C ILE A 529 -7.40 7.53 -6.97
N VAL A 530 -6.14 7.07 -6.96
CA VAL A 530 -5.83 5.63 -6.96
C VAL A 530 -6.24 4.99 -5.64
N GLN A 531 -5.92 5.61 -4.52
CA GLN A 531 -6.26 5.15 -3.18
C GLN A 531 -7.79 5.08 -2.95
N ALA A 532 -8.53 6.05 -3.47
CA ALA A 532 -10.00 6.05 -3.43
C ALA A 532 -10.62 4.99 -4.37
N GLY A 533 -9.81 4.34 -5.22
CA GLY A 533 -10.24 3.23 -6.06
C GLY A 533 -11.00 3.63 -7.32
N HIS A 534 -10.72 4.83 -7.86
CA HIS A 534 -11.33 5.33 -9.10
C HIS A 534 -10.60 4.90 -10.39
N VAL A 535 -9.43 4.25 -10.30
CA VAL A 535 -8.63 3.88 -11.47
C VAL A 535 -8.83 2.42 -11.86
N TYR A 536 -9.07 2.18 -13.15
CA TYR A 536 -9.30 0.86 -13.71
C TYR A 536 -8.52 0.68 -15.01
N ALA A 537 -8.20 -0.59 -15.34
CA ALA A 537 -7.71 -0.99 -16.65
C ALA A 537 -8.79 -1.84 -17.34
N ALA A 538 -9.15 -1.46 -18.56
CA ALA A 538 -10.02 -2.27 -19.39
C ALA A 538 -9.29 -3.54 -19.85
N GLN A 539 -10.01 -4.64 -19.95
CA GLN A 539 -9.49 -5.91 -20.45
C GLN A 539 -10.22 -6.26 -21.76
N PRO A 540 -9.76 -5.74 -22.91
CA PRO A 540 -10.32 -6.13 -24.20
C PRO A 540 -10.01 -7.60 -24.48
N PRO A 541 -10.83 -8.30 -25.26
CA PRO A 541 -10.61 -9.69 -25.62
C PRO A 541 -9.36 -9.83 -26.50
N LEU A 542 -8.58 -10.91 -26.27
CA LEU A 542 -7.44 -11.27 -27.12
C LEU A 542 -7.82 -12.07 -28.35
N PHE A 543 -8.94 -12.80 -28.30
CA PHE A 543 -9.39 -13.62 -29.42
C PHE A 543 -10.87 -13.46 -29.70
N ARG A 544 -11.19 -13.48 -31.01
CA ARG A 544 -12.53 -13.62 -31.53
C ARG A 544 -12.65 -14.99 -32.20
N ILE A 545 -13.61 -15.81 -31.77
CA ILE A 545 -13.90 -17.14 -32.31
C ILE A 545 -15.24 -17.10 -33.00
N MET A 546 -15.27 -17.41 -34.26
CA MET A 546 -16.49 -17.46 -35.09
C MET A 546 -16.80 -18.89 -35.51
N HIS A 547 -18.01 -19.35 -35.29
CA HIS A 547 -18.51 -20.60 -35.80
C HIS A 547 -19.98 -20.49 -36.18
N GLY A 548 -20.31 -20.72 -37.44
CA GLY A 548 -21.65 -20.49 -37.99
C GLY A 548 -22.05 -19.02 -37.85
N LYS A 549 -23.09 -18.73 -37.06
CA LYS A 549 -23.57 -17.38 -36.76
C LYS A 549 -23.11 -16.89 -35.37
N THR A 550 -22.43 -17.74 -34.61
CA THR A 550 -22.02 -17.42 -33.24
C THR A 550 -20.67 -16.73 -33.25
N ARG A 551 -20.56 -15.60 -32.53
CA ARG A 551 -19.35 -14.86 -32.28
C ARG A 551 -19.08 -14.94 -30.78
N LYS A 552 -17.90 -15.46 -30.38
CA LYS A 552 -17.44 -15.55 -28.99
C LYS A 552 -16.13 -14.80 -28.82
N TYR A 553 -16.06 -13.94 -27.82
CA TYR A 553 -14.85 -13.23 -27.42
C TYR A 553 -14.29 -13.89 -26.16
N VAL A 554 -12.96 -14.02 -26.08
CA VAL A 554 -12.25 -14.59 -24.92
C VAL A 554 -11.01 -13.79 -24.60
N LEU A 555 -10.65 -13.73 -23.32
CA LEU A 555 -9.65 -12.83 -22.80
C LEU A 555 -8.21 -13.37 -22.89
N ASN A 556 -8.06 -14.69 -22.91
CA ASN A 556 -6.73 -15.34 -22.88
C ASN A 556 -6.72 -16.67 -23.63
N GLU A 557 -5.53 -17.26 -23.74
CA GLU A 557 -5.29 -18.54 -24.44
C GLU A 557 -6.06 -19.69 -23.78
N GLU A 558 -6.09 -19.72 -22.46
CA GLU A 558 -6.76 -20.77 -21.68
C GLU A 558 -8.28 -20.76 -21.91
N GLU A 559 -8.90 -19.60 -21.88
CA GLU A 559 -10.33 -19.46 -22.20
C GLU A 559 -10.63 -19.87 -23.65
N LYS A 560 -9.71 -19.55 -24.57
CA LYS A 560 -9.81 -19.96 -25.98
C LYS A 560 -9.83 -21.48 -26.09
N GLU A 561 -8.86 -22.16 -25.47
CA GLU A 561 -8.76 -23.62 -25.52
C GLU A 561 -9.98 -24.27 -24.83
N ASN A 562 -10.35 -23.80 -23.66
CA ASN A 562 -11.52 -24.31 -22.94
C ASN A 562 -12.81 -24.17 -23.76
N TYR A 563 -13.00 -23.02 -24.41
CA TYR A 563 -14.14 -22.81 -25.28
C TYR A 563 -14.11 -23.74 -26.51
N LEU A 564 -12.98 -23.86 -27.19
CA LEU A 564 -12.83 -24.75 -28.33
C LEU A 564 -13.06 -26.22 -27.94
N MET A 565 -12.61 -26.66 -26.76
CA MET A 565 -12.86 -28.01 -26.25
C MET A 565 -14.34 -28.26 -25.95
N SER A 566 -15.10 -27.21 -25.58
CA SER A 566 -16.53 -27.32 -25.32
C SER A 566 -17.39 -27.50 -26.61
N LEU A 567 -16.82 -27.21 -27.79
CA LEU A 567 -17.51 -27.33 -29.06
C LEU A 567 -17.43 -28.76 -29.61
N PRO A 568 -18.51 -29.24 -30.27
CA PRO A 568 -18.46 -30.49 -31.03
C PRO A 568 -17.32 -30.47 -32.07
N GLU A 569 -16.69 -31.61 -32.31
CA GLU A 569 -15.50 -31.72 -33.18
C GLU A 569 -15.70 -31.17 -34.59
N ASN A 570 -16.91 -31.42 -35.18
CA ASN A 570 -17.28 -30.92 -36.49
C ASN A 570 -17.47 -29.38 -36.53
N VAL A 571 -17.77 -28.74 -35.41
CA VAL A 571 -17.92 -27.29 -35.26
C VAL A 571 -16.55 -26.67 -35.00
N ARG A 572 -15.77 -27.28 -34.11
CA ARG A 572 -14.41 -26.85 -33.76
C ARG A 572 -13.48 -26.83 -35.00
N ALA A 573 -13.57 -27.85 -35.86
CA ALA A 573 -12.78 -27.92 -37.08
C ALA A 573 -13.08 -26.80 -38.09
N LYS A 574 -14.21 -26.13 -37.97
CA LYS A 574 -14.67 -25.03 -38.84
C LYS A 574 -14.65 -23.67 -38.12
N ALA A 575 -14.18 -23.61 -36.88
CA ALA A 575 -14.13 -22.37 -36.15
C ALA A 575 -13.00 -21.48 -36.70
N GLU A 576 -13.34 -20.24 -37.03
CA GLU A 576 -12.37 -19.21 -37.41
C GLU A 576 -11.93 -18.46 -36.17
N ILE A 577 -10.61 -18.43 -35.91
CA ILE A 577 -10.02 -17.77 -34.76
C ILE A 577 -9.23 -16.57 -35.27
N ALA A 578 -9.60 -15.37 -34.81
CA ALA A 578 -8.88 -14.14 -35.08
C ALA A 578 -8.26 -13.63 -33.77
N ARG A 579 -6.96 -13.35 -33.77
CA ARG A 579 -6.28 -12.67 -32.67
C ARG A 579 -6.51 -11.17 -32.84
N MET A 580 -7.02 -10.52 -31.78
CA MET A 580 -7.27 -9.07 -31.74
C MET A 580 -5.96 -8.40 -31.28
N LYS A 581 -5.29 -7.67 -32.19
CA LYS A 581 -3.98 -7.06 -31.89
C LYS A 581 -4.10 -5.66 -31.33
N GLY A 582 -5.11 -4.90 -31.73
CA GLY A 582 -5.30 -3.53 -31.28
C GLY A 582 -6.77 -3.12 -31.26
N LEU A 583 -7.11 -2.16 -30.40
CA LEU A 583 -8.44 -1.57 -30.28
C LEU A 583 -8.88 -0.84 -31.56
N GLY A 584 -7.92 -0.35 -32.35
CA GLY A 584 -8.16 0.30 -33.64
C GLY A 584 -8.67 -0.65 -34.73
N GLU A 585 -8.52 -1.97 -34.57
CA GLU A 585 -9.03 -3.01 -35.46
C GLU A 585 -10.49 -3.38 -35.17
N MET A 586 -11.00 -2.99 -33.98
CA MET A 586 -12.37 -3.23 -33.55
C MET A 586 -13.28 -2.14 -34.12
N ASP A 587 -14.43 -2.56 -34.65
CA ASP A 587 -15.47 -1.59 -34.97
C ASP A 587 -16.16 -1.05 -33.71
N ALA A 588 -17.00 -0.03 -33.86
CA ALA A 588 -17.63 0.63 -32.71
C ALA A 588 -18.58 -0.28 -31.92
N GLU A 589 -19.22 -1.22 -32.59
CA GLU A 589 -20.17 -2.17 -31.99
C GLU A 589 -19.40 -3.26 -31.21
N GLU A 590 -18.32 -3.80 -31.80
CA GLU A 590 -17.45 -4.77 -31.14
C GLU A 590 -16.80 -4.17 -29.89
N LEU A 591 -16.29 -2.94 -29.98
CA LEU A 591 -15.65 -2.25 -28.86
C LEU A 591 -16.65 -1.96 -27.73
N ASN A 592 -17.87 -1.55 -28.08
CA ASN A 592 -18.94 -1.39 -27.10
C ASN A 592 -19.25 -2.72 -26.41
N GLU A 593 -19.60 -3.75 -27.20
CA GLU A 593 -20.07 -5.03 -26.68
C GLU A 593 -19.06 -5.76 -25.80
N THR A 594 -17.76 -5.61 -26.06
CA THR A 594 -16.69 -6.35 -25.38
C THR A 594 -16.02 -5.57 -24.25
N THR A 595 -15.94 -4.23 -24.36
CA THR A 595 -15.04 -3.44 -23.53
C THR A 595 -15.70 -2.24 -22.84
N MET A 596 -16.82 -1.71 -23.41
CA MET A 596 -17.42 -0.48 -22.89
C MET A 596 -18.78 -0.68 -22.24
N ASP A 597 -19.57 -1.70 -22.67
CA ASP A 597 -20.87 -2.02 -22.09
C ASP A 597 -20.71 -2.42 -20.61
N ILE A 598 -21.39 -1.69 -19.72
CA ILE A 598 -21.28 -1.86 -18.26
C ILE A 598 -21.64 -3.28 -17.81
N GLU A 599 -22.58 -3.95 -18.51
CA GLU A 599 -23.04 -5.28 -18.14
C GLU A 599 -22.12 -6.41 -18.63
N LYS A 600 -21.31 -6.17 -19.67
CA LYS A 600 -20.51 -7.21 -20.34
C LYS A 600 -19.01 -7.08 -20.17
N ARG A 601 -18.52 -5.85 -19.94
CA ARG A 601 -17.09 -5.54 -19.88
C ARG A 601 -16.41 -6.13 -18.65
N THR A 602 -15.13 -6.43 -18.80
CA THR A 602 -14.24 -6.77 -17.69
C THR A 602 -13.30 -5.62 -17.39
N LEU A 603 -13.32 -5.12 -16.16
CA LEU A 603 -12.43 -4.08 -15.67
C LEU A 603 -11.57 -4.62 -14.52
N ARG A 604 -10.26 -4.39 -14.59
CA ARG A 604 -9.35 -4.63 -13.48
C ARG A 604 -9.18 -3.34 -12.68
N LYS A 605 -9.63 -3.35 -11.43
CA LYS A 605 -9.40 -2.24 -10.51
C LYS A 605 -7.91 -2.14 -10.18
N ILE A 606 -7.36 -0.94 -10.21
CA ILE A 606 -5.98 -0.66 -9.83
C ILE A 606 -5.97 -0.23 -8.37
N THR A 607 -5.28 -0.98 -7.54
CA THR A 607 -5.09 -0.71 -6.11
C THR A 607 -3.61 -0.54 -5.81
N VAL A 608 -3.31 0.18 -4.74
CA VAL A 608 -1.98 0.26 -4.15
C VAL A 608 -2.10 -0.33 -2.76
N ASP A 609 -1.58 -1.54 -2.61
CA ASP A 609 -1.65 -2.28 -1.36
C ASP A 609 -0.52 -1.90 -0.41
N ASP A 610 0.67 -1.69 -0.94
CA ASP A 610 1.84 -1.15 -0.25
C ASP A 610 2.40 0.03 -1.04
N CYS A 611 2.40 1.22 -0.41
CA CYS A 611 2.91 2.44 -1.03
C CYS A 611 4.43 2.42 -1.23
N MET A 612 5.17 1.70 -0.37
CA MET A 612 6.62 1.65 -0.42
C MET A 612 7.09 0.70 -1.52
N GLU A 613 6.44 -0.46 -1.62
CA GLU A 613 6.71 -1.41 -2.70
C GLU A 613 6.36 -0.82 -4.06
N ALA A 614 5.21 -0.14 -4.16
CA ALA A 614 4.81 0.57 -5.37
C ALA A 614 5.82 1.66 -5.76
N ASP A 615 6.30 2.47 -4.80
CA ASP A 615 7.34 3.48 -5.03
C ASP A 615 8.64 2.87 -5.54
N ALA A 616 9.11 1.82 -4.87
CA ALA A 616 10.32 1.10 -5.27
C ALA A 616 10.19 0.51 -6.69
N MET A 617 9.01 -0.03 -7.02
CA MET A 617 8.74 -0.60 -8.34
C MET A 617 8.71 0.48 -9.43
N PHE A 618 8.02 1.61 -9.21
CA PHE A 618 8.02 2.72 -10.17
C PHE A 618 9.43 3.31 -10.33
N SER A 619 10.18 3.53 -9.27
CA SER A 619 11.56 4.02 -9.34
C SER A 619 12.48 3.05 -10.08
N LYS A 620 12.35 1.74 -9.86
CA LYS A 620 13.12 0.69 -10.52
C LYS A 620 12.80 0.60 -12.02
N LEU A 621 11.51 0.56 -12.38
CA LEU A 621 11.08 0.32 -13.75
C LEU A 621 11.08 1.60 -14.61
N MET A 622 10.74 2.75 -14.03
CA MET A 622 10.52 4.01 -14.74
C MET A 622 11.56 5.08 -14.43
N GLY A 623 12.44 4.87 -13.44
CA GLY A 623 13.51 5.78 -13.03
C GLY A 623 14.61 5.95 -14.07
N GLU A 624 15.57 6.87 -13.79
CA GLU A 624 16.69 7.17 -14.69
C GLU A 624 17.71 6.03 -14.79
N GLU A 625 17.96 5.37 -13.66
CA GLU A 625 18.95 4.28 -13.57
C GLU A 625 18.53 3.07 -14.41
N VAL A 626 19.46 2.60 -15.24
CA VAL A 626 19.22 1.47 -16.18
C VAL A 626 19.45 0.12 -15.49
N GLU A 627 20.49 0.03 -14.65
CA GLU A 627 20.95 -1.22 -14.07
C GLU A 627 19.91 -1.92 -13.17
N PRO A 628 19.18 -1.22 -12.27
CA PRO A 628 18.12 -1.84 -11.48
C PRO A 628 17.00 -2.44 -12.33
N ARG A 629 16.68 -1.79 -13.46
CA ARG A 629 15.66 -2.26 -14.41
C ARG A 629 16.15 -3.47 -15.19
N ARG A 630 17.42 -3.46 -15.65
CA ARG A 630 18.04 -4.59 -16.32
C ARG A 630 18.02 -5.82 -15.42
N LYS A 631 18.51 -5.68 -14.21
CA LYS A 631 18.53 -6.78 -13.24
C LYS A 631 17.12 -7.32 -12.98
N PHE A 632 16.12 -6.46 -12.81
CA PHE A 632 14.73 -6.89 -12.65
C PHE A 632 14.23 -7.73 -13.82
N ILE A 633 14.56 -7.32 -15.07
CA ILE A 633 14.18 -8.07 -16.28
C ILE A 633 14.89 -9.43 -16.31
N GLU A 634 16.18 -9.48 -16.00
CA GLU A 634 16.98 -10.72 -15.97
C GLU A 634 16.44 -11.69 -14.92
N ASP A 635 16.19 -11.21 -13.70
CA ASP A 635 15.67 -12.01 -12.58
C ASP A 635 14.27 -12.58 -12.85
N ASN A 636 13.44 -11.88 -13.63
CA ASN A 636 12.06 -12.27 -13.92
C ASN A 636 11.87 -12.89 -15.31
N ALA A 637 12.93 -13.04 -16.11
CA ALA A 637 12.86 -13.58 -17.48
C ALA A 637 12.31 -15.01 -17.52
N ILE A 638 12.55 -15.81 -16.49
CA ILE A 638 12.07 -17.20 -16.37
C ILE A 638 10.53 -17.30 -16.28
N TYR A 639 9.85 -16.25 -15.83
CA TYR A 639 8.38 -16.23 -15.68
C TYR A 639 7.66 -15.77 -16.95
N VAL A 640 8.39 -15.31 -17.96
CA VAL A 640 7.79 -14.84 -19.22
C VAL A 640 7.38 -16.04 -20.08
N LYS A 641 6.08 -16.27 -20.18
CA LYS A 641 5.52 -17.40 -20.97
C LYS A 641 5.21 -17.06 -22.43
N ASN A 642 5.00 -15.78 -22.75
CA ASN A 642 4.63 -15.34 -24.10
C ASN A 642 5.49 -14.12 -24.48
N LEU A 643 6.53 -14.34 -25.24
CA LEU A 643 7.25 -13.27 -25.93
C LEU A 643 6.50 -12.97 -27.23
N ASP A 644 6.03 -11.74 -27.39
CA ASP A 644 5.54 -11.24 -28.67
C ASP A 644 6.78 -10.88 -29.52
N ILE A 645 7.29 -11.88 -30.26
CA ILE A 645 8.45 -11.75 -31.15
C ILE A 645 7.96 -11.54 -32.57
#